data_3b1ec58231c051cf5011353f9d179027
#
_entry.id   3b1ec58231c051cf5011353f9d179027
#
_cell.length_a   1.000
_cell.length_b   1.000
_cell.length_c   1.000
_cell.angle_alpha   90.00
_cell.angle_beta   90.00
_cell.angle_gamma   90.00
#
_symmetry.space_group_name_H-M   'P 1'
#
loop_
_entity.id
_entity.type
_entity.pdbx_description
1 polymer ?
#
loop_
_entity_poly.entity_id
_entity_poly.type
_entity_poly.pdbx_seq_one_letter_code
_entity_poly.pdbx_strand_id
1 'polypeptide(L)'
;MRFRPYFLLTLIVLLPGPLSAQVATGQPGLPAVDSVMQGLLAKYDIPGAALAVTLQGRLVYARGYGYANSTSNQQVQPDTPFRQASVSKTLTAIGILELAGQGKLKLDDPAFGYLSDLQPSANNIGDSRIASITIRDCLNHTGGWDRNIVGDPVSQSIQIAEHEGAPVPGSANWFVSYMWTRPLQHDPGTVYAYSNVGYVVLGAVIEHVSGVRYEDFIRKNVLQPLGIVRAYLGSSIASDPANAESTYYPYPGQSCETSLFPYVNACVPAPYAQHGLVVAAAAGGWVVDEIDLCRFLNGIPKLISANMLQQMQTETSAFHGTSFFGLGFAMVPNGTNLDWNKDGSLSGASTYIYRRYNGFAWAVAFNSRPNQTSTTTSGQEGGSFESDYVNQISSVLDSSLYKVIDQFPNYPSTLVTPKVNAVVQSVGGGNSIVSGSWVTIYGQNLSVDSRLWYPSDFNGNQLPQYVDNTTVTINSLPCAVYYVSPGQLNVQAPAGLAAGSAQVVVTHNGQSNTAFSAQASATAPGLFTYAANGLTLAAAQHTTDYSTVGVTADTPGTRPATPGEVLAFYGGGFAPAAAGQILNGNSTLPGAPTATIGGIPAQATSVYLIGAGLFQVNITVPRVSAGNQPVVITYNGQSTQSGVVIPVTTQ
;
A
#
# COMPACT_ATOMS: atom_id res chain seq x y z
N MET A 1 -4.25 -28.19 -20.04
CA MET A 1 -3.84 -28.23 -18.62
C MET A 1 -3.53 -26.80 -18.15
N ARG A 2 -4.34 -26.25 -17.24
CA ARG A 2 -4.16 -24.88 -16.73
C ARG A 2 -3.13 -24.92 -15.61
N PHE A 3 -1.89 -24.52 -15.89
CA PHE A 3 -0.90 -24.24 -14.85
C PHE A 3 -1.37 -23.05 -14.01
N ARG A 4 -1.47 -23.23 -12.71
CA ARG A 4 -1.61 -22.11 -11.77
C ARG A 4 -0.20 -21.56 -11.50
N PRO A 5 0.13 -20.33 -11.89
CA PRO A 5 1.48 -19.77 -11.78
C PRO A 5 1.90 -19.36 -10.35
N TYR A 6 1.11 -19.70 -9.34
CA TYR A 6 1.30 -19.12 -7.99
C TYR A 6 2.44 -19.73 -7.15
N PHE A 7 3.05 -20.85 -7.60
CA PHE A 7 3.98 -21.58 -6.71
C PHE A 7 5.47 -21.27 -6.91
N LEU A 8 5.86 -20.66 -8.03
CA LEU A 8 7.28 -20.43 -8.31
C LEU A 8 7.79 -19.02 -7.94
N LEU A 9 6.89 -18.08 -7.67
CA LEU A 9 7.27 -16.69 -7.39
C LEU A 9 7.69 -16.44 -5.94
N THR A 10 7.35 -17.32 -5.01
CA THR A 10 7.73 -17.20 -3.58
C THR A 10 9.20 -17.49 -3.31
N LEU A 11 9.94 -18.02 -4.29
CA LEU A 11 11.34 -18.46 -4.09
C LEU A 11 12.39 -17.36 -4.33
N ILE A 12 12.00 -16.14 -4.74
CA ILE A 12 12.94 -15.04 -5.02
C ILE A 12 13.21 -14.18 -3.76
N VAL A 13 12.53 -14.44 -2.65
CA VAL A 13 12.81 -13.76 -1.37
C VAL A 13 13.83 -14.56 -0.58
N LEU A 14 15.09 -14.42 -0.89
CA LEU A 14 16.17 -14.93 -0.05
C LEU A 14 16.99 -13.79 0.54
N LEU A 15 16.71 -13.62 1.82
CA LEU A 15 17.52 -13.17 2.96
C LEU A 15 18.03 -11.73 2.94
N PRO A 16 17.53 -10.93 3.84
CA PRO A 16 18.27 -9.79 4.32
C PRO A 16 19.28 -10.29 5.36
N GLY A 17 20.55 -10.09 5.11
CA GLY A 17 21.45 -9.84 6.22
C GLY A 17 20.94 -8.61 6.98
N PRO A 18 21.23 -8.47 8.30
CA PRO A 18 20.74 -7.35 9.08
C PRO A 18 21.44 -6.07 8.63
N LEU A 19 20.92 -5.40 7.61
CA LEU A 19 21.16 -3.99 7.38
C LEU A 19 20.11 -3.27 8.23
N SER A 20 20.52 -2.87 9.43
CA SER A 20 19.83 -1.83 10.18
C SER A 20 19.66 -0.65 9.22
N ALA A 21 18.46 -0.48 8.68
CA ALA A 21 18.05 0.78 8.11
C ALA A 21 18.30 1.82 9.21
N GLN A 22 19.21 2.76 8.97
CA GLN A 22 19.25 3.98 9.76
C GLN A 22 17.94 4.67 9.48
N VAL A 23 16.97 4.37 10.31
CA VAL A 23 15.77 5.17 10.49
C VAL A 23 16.24 6.60 10.72
N ALA A 24 15.67 7.56 10.00
CA ALA A 24 15.95 8.97 10.24
C ALA A 24 15.89 9.19 11.75
N THR A 25 17.02 9.48 12.34
CA THR A 25 17.19 9.64 13.77
C THR A 25 16.14 10.62 14.25
N GLY A 26 15.25 10.14 15.12
CA GLY A 26 14.22 10.98 15.72
C GLY A 26 14.84 12.25 16.27
N GLN A 27 14.13 13.35 16.09
CA GLN A 27 14.51 14.66 16.58
C GLN A 27 14.95 14.58 18.03
N PRO A 28 15.85 15.44 18.48
CA PRO A 28 16.16 15.53 19.90
C PRO A 28 14.85 15.64 20.67
N GLY A 29 14.64 14.72 21.62
CA GLY A 29 13.38 14.67 22.36
C GLY A 29 13.04 16.03 22.96
N LEU A 30 11.78 16.38 22.92
CA LEU A 30 11.22 17.47 23.69
C LEU A 30 10.59 16.86 24.96
N PRO A 31 11.27 16.87 26.10
CA PRO A 31 10.81 16.15 27.30
C PRO A 31 9.37 16.49 27.69
N ALA A 32 8.93 17.74 27.48
CA ALA A 32 7.57 18.15 27.78
C ALA A 32 6.54 17.45 26.86
N VAL A 33 6.81 17.35 25.56
CA VAL A 33 5.94 16.65 24.59
C VAL A 33 5.97 15.16 24.85
N ASP A 34 7.18 14.60 25.08
CA ASP A 34 7.35 13.18 25.38
C ASP A 34 6.56 12.76 26.62
N SER A 35 6.59 13.59 27.68
CA SER A 35 5.84 13.34 28.92
C SER A 35 4.32 13.33 28.70
N VAL A 36 3.80 14.23 27.87
CA VAL A 36 2.38 14.27 27.52
C VAL A 36 2.00 13.02 26.75
N MET A 37 2.74 12.66 25.70
CA MET A 37 2.44 11.49 24.89
C MET A 37 2.51 10.19 25.71
N GLN A 38 3.56 9.99 26.48
CA GLN A 38 3.70 8.82 27.37
C GLN A 38 2.62 8.78 28.44
N GLY A 39 2.27 9.94 29.00
CA GLY A 39 1.19 10.08 29.97
C GLY A 39 -0.18 9.68 29.40
N LEU A 40 -0.47 10.07 28.15
CA LEU A 40 -1.70 9.67 27.44
C LEU A 40 -1.74 8.15 27.20
N LEU A 41 -0.63 7.56 26.70
CA LEU A 41 -0.56 6.12 26.49
C LEU A 41 -0.81 5.36 27.80
N ALA A 42 -0.15 5.75 28.88
CA ALA A 42 -0.29 5.12 30.19
C ALA A 42 -1.69 5.32 30.80
N LYS A 43 -2.26 6.53 30.68
CA LYS A 43 -3.60 6.85 31.23
C LYS A 43 -4.72 6.03 30.60
N TYR A 44 -4.61 5.78 29.30
CA TYR A 44 -5.67 5.15 28.49
C TYR A 44 -5.35 3.72 28.07
N ASP A 45 -4.22 3.16 28.55
CA ASP A 45 -3.73 1.82 28.20
C ASP A 45 -3.63 1.62 26.68
N ILE A 46 -3.03 2.59 25.99
CA ILE A 46 -2.84 2.59 24.53
C ILE A 46 -1.46 2.03 24.21
N PRO A 47 -1.36 0.98 23.36
CA PRO A 47 -0.08 0.37 23.04
C PRO A 47 0.89 1.27 22.29
N GLY A 48 0.42 2.12 21.37
CA GLY A 48 1.30 2.94 20.57
C GLY A 48 0.66 4.17 19.94
N ALA A 49 1.49 5.17 19.64
CA ALA A 49 1.09 6.40 18.97
C ALA A 49 2.24 6.99 18.14
N ALA A 50 1.93 7.81 17.15
CA ALA A 50 2.87 8.69 16.46
C ALA A 50 2.39 10.14 16.50
N LEU A 51 3.33 11.08 16.56
CA LEU A 51 3.09 12.53 16.51
C LEU A 51 4.10 13.18 15.57
N ALA A 52 3.61 13.98 14.63
CA ALA A 52 4.43 14.83 13.77
C ALA A 52 3.99 16.28 13.83
N VAL A 53 4.94 17.20 13.68
CA VAL A 53 4.70 18.65 13.67
C VAL A 53 5.53 19.30 12.57
N THR A 54 4.89 20.20 11.82
CA THR A 54 5.55 21.01 10.78
C THR A 54 5.26 22.50 10.95
N LEU A 55 6.16 23.34 10.45
CA LEU A 55 5.92 24.76 10.24
C LEU A 55 6.21 25.12 8.78
N GLN A 56 5.17 25.62 8.08
CA GLN A 56 5.27 26.02 6.66
C GLN A 56 5.86 24.90 5.75
N GLY A 57 5.48 23.65 6.03
CA GLY A 57 5.95 22.46 5.33
C GLY A 57 7.32 21.95 5.77
N ARG A 58 8.00 22.62 6.69
CA ARG A 58 9.24 22.16 7.32
C ARG A 58 8.92 21.23 8.49
N LEU A 59 9.39 20.00 8.47
CA LEU A 59 9.27 19.08 9.58
C LEU A 59 10.12 19.57 10.77
N VAL A 60 9.52 19.74 11.93
CA VAL A 60 10.17 20.25 13.14
C VAL A 60 10.19 19.24 14.28
N TYR A 61 9.28 18.26 14.25
CA TYR A 61 9.20 17.20 15.23
C TYR A 61 8.50 15.98 14.64
N ALA A 62 9.02 14.77 14.87
CA ALA A 62 8.33 13.52 14.57
C ALA A 62 8.84 12.40 15.48
N ARG A 63 7.94 11.75 16.21
CA ARG A 63 8.27 10.64 17.10
C ARG A 63 7.19 9.59 17.16
N GLY A 64 7.65 8.32 17.25
CA GLY A 64 6.83 7.18 17.64
C GLY A 64 6.93 6.93 19.15
N TYR A 65 5.87 6.44 19.75
CA TYR A 65 5.74 6.10 21.16
C TYR A 65 5.12 4.72 21.33
N GLY A 66 5.67 3.90 22.23
CA GLY A 66 5.17 2.56 22.48
C GLY A 66 5.35 1.60 21.31
N TYR A 67 4.38 0.73 21.10
CA TYR A 67 4.48 -0.41 20.18
C TYR A 67 3.50 -0.32 19.02
N ALA A 68 4.02 -0.46 17.81
CA ALA A 68 3.22 -0.70 16.60
C ALA A 68 2.64 -2.13 16.63
N ASN A 69 3.43 -3.09 17.16
CA ASN A 69 2.96 -4.44 17.45
C ASN A 69 3.56 -4.90 18.79
N SER A 70 2.71 -4.97 19.83
CA SER A 70 3.14 -5.37 21.17
C SER A 70 3.50 -6.85 21.28
N THR A 71 2.93 -7.71 20.43
CA THR A 71 3.22 -9.15 20.43
C THR A 71 4.63 -9.45 19.91
N SER A 72 5.05 -8.74 18.86
CA SER A 72 6.39 -8.86 18.28
C SER A 72 7.41 -7.86 18.86
N ASN A 73 7.02 -7.04 19.83
CA ASN A 73 7.81 -5.93 20.39
C ASN A 73 8.27 -4.91 19.32
N GLN A 74 7.53 -4.77 18.22
CA GLN A 74 7.82 -3.78 17.20
C GLN A 74 7.43 -2.39 17.70
N GLN A 75 8.40 -1.50 17.86
CA GLN A 75 8.17 -0.13 18.30
C GLN A 75 7.55 0.71 17.20
N VAL A 76 6.71 1.68 17.56
CA VAL A 76 6.25 2.73 16.64
C VAL A 76 7.44 3.57 16.21
N GLN A 77 7.61 3.74 14.91
CA GLN A 77 8.57 4.65 14.31
C GLN A 77 7.88 5.97 13.94
N PRO A 78 8.63 7.07 13.75
CA PRO A 78 8.02 8.35 13.34
C PRO A 78 7.21 8.28 12.05
N ASP A 79 7.54 7.34 11.19
CA ASP A 79 6.94 7.10 9.87
C ASP A 79 6.10 5.81 9.82
N THR A 80 5.73 5.24 10.97
CA THR A 80 4.78 4.11 11.02
C THR A 80 3.42 4.57 10.50
N PRO A 81 2.86 3.91 9.47
CA PRO A 81 1.54 4.27 8.96
C PRO A 81 0.42 3.83 9.92
N PHE A 82 -0.62 4.65 10.00
CA PHE A 82 -1.84 4.37 10.77
C PHE A 82 -3.09 4.55 9.92
N ARG A 83 -4.17 3.81 10.25
CA ARG A 83 -5.52 4.05 9.73
C ARG A 83 -5.96 5.43 10.16
N GLN A 84 -6.29 6.26 9.18
CA GLN A 84 -6.65 7.65 9.43
C GLN A 84 -8.15 7.86 9.67
N ALA A 85 -8.93 6.79 9.59
CA ALA A 85 -10.37 6.90 9.83
C ALA A 85 -10.96 8.11 9.07
N SER A 86 -11.80 8.90 9.73
CA SER A 86 -12.48 10.05 9.10
C SER A 86 -11.55 11.20 8.65
N VAL A 87 -10.27 11.21 9.01
CA VAL A 87 -9.29 12.09 8.38
C VAL A 87 -9.18 11.83 6.87
N SER A 88 -9.45 10.60 6.42
CA SER A 88 -9.55 10.23 4.99
C SER A 88 -10.47 11.11 4.17
N LYS A 89 -11.53 11.66 4.80
CA LYS A 89 -12.47 12.57 4.14
C LYS A 89 -11.79 13.83 3.60
N THR A 90 -10.72 14.28 4.25
CA THR A 90 -9.98 15.45 3.79
C THR A 90 -9.30 15.20 2.45
N LEU A 91 -8.77 13.99 2.23
CA LEU A 91 -8.18 13.58 0.95
C LEU A 91 -9.25 13.53 -0.16
N THR A 92 -10.41 12.94 0.14
CA THR A 92 -11.56 12.90 -0.78
C THR A 92 -12.03 14.30 -1.13
N ALA A 93 -12.16 15.20 -0.14
CA ALA A 93 -12.59 16.58 -0.36
C ALA A 93 -11.63 17.33 -1.28
N ILE A 94 -10.32 17.22 -1.07
CA ILE A 94 -9.32 17.84 -1.95
C ILE A 94 -9.36 17.23 -3.35
N GLY A 95 -9.62 15.93 -3.50
CA GLY A 95 -9.83 15.29 -4.81
C GLY A 95 -11.03 15.85 -5.57
N ILE A 96 -12.14 16.10 -4.89
CA ILE A 96 -13.34 16.76 -5.48
C ILE A 96 -13.02 18.22 -5.85
N LEU A 97 -12.37 18.97 -4.95
CA LEU A 97 -12.01 20.37 -5.21
C LEU A 97 -11.02 20.51 -6.37
N GLU A 98 -10.14 19.52 -6.57
CA GLU A 98 -9.25 19.46 -7.73
C GLU A 98 -10.04 19.22 -9.04
N LEU A 99 -11.00 18.29 -9.05
CA LEU A 99 -11.88 18.07 -10.20
C LEU A 99 -12.73 19.32 -10.50
N ALA A 100 -13.22 20.00 -9.47
CA ALA A 100 -13.96 21.25 -9.61
C ALA A 100 -13.08 22.38 -10.17
N GLY A 101 -11.84 22.48 -9.69
CA GLY A 101 -10.85 23.43 -10.20
C GLY A 101 -10.47 23.18 -11.66
N GLN A 102 -10.50 21.93 -12.11
CA GLN A 102 -10.33 21.53 -13.51
C GLN A 102 -11.59 21.74 -14.38
N GLY A 103 -12.71 22.17 -13.78
CA GLY A 103 -13.99 22.37 -14.49
C GLY A 103 -14.69 21.07 -14.90
N LYS A 104 -14.31 19.92 -14.33
CA LYS A 104 -14.90 18.62 -14.64
C LYS A 104 -16.22 18.38 -13.91
N LEU A 105 -16.47 19.09 -12.82
CA LEU A 105 -17.72 19.13 -12.07
C LEU A 105 -17.89 20.52 -11.43
N LYS A 106 -19.09 20.83 -10.96
CA LYS A 106 -19.37 22.01 -10.13
C LYS A 106 -19.83 21.56 -8.75
N LEU A 107 -19.48 22.32 -7.71
CA LEU A 107 -19.84 21.99 -6.34
C LEU A 107 -21.35 21.94 -6.10
N ASP A 108 -22.10 22.74 -6.85
CA ASP A 108 -23.55 22.84 -6.72
C ASP A 108 -24.33 21.97 -7.74
N ASP A 109 -23.60 21.12 -8.51
CA ASP A 109 -24.25 20.11 -9.35
C ASP A 109 -24.79 18.96 -8.46
N PRO A 110 -25.92 18.34 -8.85
CA PRO A 110 -26.43 17.14 -8.19
C PRO A 110 -25.40 16.00 -8.25
N ALA A 111 -24.96 15.48 -7.10
CA ALA A 111 -23.97 14.44 -7.00
C ALA A 111 -24.42 13.15 -7.71
N PHE A 112 -25.67 12.77 -7.54
CA PHE A 112 -26.28 11.60 -8.16
C PHE A 112 -26.50 11.73 -9.67
N GLY A 113 -26.44 12.94 -10.21
CA GLY A 113 -26.44 13.19 -11.66
C GLY A 113 -25.22 12.60 -12.36
N TYR A 114 -24.07 12.51 -11.67
CA TYR A 114 -22.84 11.86 -12.15
C TYR A 114 -22.87 10.32 -12.03
N LEU A 115 -23.85 9.76 -11.32
CA LEU A 115 -23.98 8.35 -10.95
C LEU A 115 -25.27 7.72 -11.50
N SER A 116 -25.75 8.22 -12.65
CA SER A 116 -27.03 7.79 -13.24
C SER A 116 -27.07 6.31 -13.62
N ASP A 117 -25.94 5.70 -13.91
CA ASP A 117 -25.77 4.26 -14.17
C ASP A 117 -25.94 3.38 -12.91
N LEU A 118 -25.82 3.98 -11.71
CA LEU A 118 -26.07 3.32 -10.43
C LEU A 118 -27.51 3.48 -9.95
N GLN A 119 -28.34 4.24 -10.66
CA GLN A 119 -29.73 4.50 -10.27
C GLN A 119 -30.58 3.22 -10.37
N PRO A 120 -31.28 2.82 -9.29
CA PRO A 120 -32.22 1.72 -9.36
C PRO A 120 -33.42 2.07 -10.27
N SER A 121 -34.25 1.07 -10.60
CA SER A 121 -35.50 1.33 -11.34
C SER A 121 -36.37 2.37 -10.60
N ALA A 122 -37.12 3.15 -11.35
CA ALA A 122 -37.92 4.26 -10.79
C ALA A 122 -38.84 3.86 -9.63
N ASN A 123 -39.35 2.63 -9.66
CA ASN A 123 -40.21 2.09 -8.59
C ASN A 123 -39.46 1.75 -7.28
N ASN A 124 -38.14 1.72 -7.32
CA ASN A 124 -37.28 1.37 -6.19
C ASN A 124 -36.55 2.59 -5.61
N ILE A 125 -36.81 3.81 -6.10
CA ILE A 125 -36.26 5.03 -5.51
C ILE A 125 -36.97 5.28 -4.19
N GLY A 126 -36.22 5.28 -3.08
CA GLY A 126 -36.77 5.45 -1.74
C GLY A 126 -37.17 6.87 -1.39
N ASP A 127 -36.48 7.84 -2.00
CA ASP A 127 -36.72 9.28 -1.76
C ASP A 127 -36.31 10.11 -2.98
N SER A 128 -37.27 10.84 -3.55
CA SER A 128 -37.02 11.66 -4.75
C SER A 128 -36.07 12.84 -4.50
N ARG A 129 -35.91 13.28 -3.25
CA ARG A 129 -34.98 14.36 -2.86
C ARG A 129 -33.51 13.99 -3.04
N ILE A 130 -33.19 12.71 -3.09
CA ILE A 130 -31.82 12.22 -3.34
C ILE A 130 -31.24 12.80 -4.63
N ALA A 131 -32.07 12.95 -5.67
CA ALA A 131 -31.65 13.52 -6.95
C ALA A 131 -31.22 15.01 -6.85
N SER A 132 -31.57 15.72 -5.77
CA SER A 132 -31.20 17.13 -5.56
C SER A 132 -29.99 17.33 -4.65
N ILE A 133 -29.46 16.28 -4.04
CA ILE A 133 -28.26 16.37 -3.18
C ILE A 133 -27.09 16.83 -4.02
N THR A 134 -26.47 17.96 -3.66
CA THR A 134 -25.32 18.50 -4.38
C THR A 134 -23.99 17.88 -3.90
N ILE A 135 -22.93 18.03 -4.70
CA ILE A 135 -21.55 17.71 -4.29
C ILE A 135 -21.19 18.47 -2.99
N ARG A 136 -21.60 19.74 -2.90
CA ARG A 136 -21.40 20.59 -1.71
C ARG A 136 -22.09 20.00 -0.48
N ASP A 137 -23.33 19.53 -0.61
CA ASP A 137 -24.07 18.91 0.50
C ASP A 137 -23.40 17.63 1.02
N CYS A 138 -22.79 16.85 0.13
CA CYS A 138 -22.00 15.70 0.53
C CYS A 138 -20.72 16.11 1.29
N LEU A 139 -20.01 17.15 0.82
CA LEU A 139 -18.76 17.64 1.40
C LEU A 139 -18.94 18.23 2.80
N ASN A 140 -20.04 18.96 3.04
CA ASN A 140 -20.29 19.69 4.30
C ASN A 140 -21.29 19.02 5.22
N HIS A 141 -21.66 17.75 4.93
CA HIS A 141 -22.60 16.97 5.73
C HIS A 141 -24.02 17.50 5.83
N THR A 142 -24.52 18.11 4.76
CA THR A 142 -25.93 18.56 4.65
C THR A 142 -26.75 17.74 3.65
N GLY A 143 -26.27 16.54 3.26
CA GLY A 143 -26.94 15.68 2.27
C GLY A 143 -28.26 15.04 2.72
N GLY A 144 -28.66 15.24 3.96
CA GLY A 144 -29.96 14.77 4.50
C GLY A 144 -29.94 13.43 5.19
N TRP A 145 -28.80 12.70 5.21
CA TRP A 145 -28.65 11.47 6.00
C TRP A 145 -28.23 11.80 7.43
N ASP A 146 -28.97 11.27 8.43
CA ASP A 146 -28.66 11.48 9.83
C ASP A 146 -28.47 10.14 10.56
N ARG A 147 -27.22 9.82 10.86
CA ARG A 147 -26.84 8.60 11.57
C ARG A 147 -27.33 8.54 13.03
N ASN A 148 -27.65 9.68 13.62
CA ASN A 148 -28.20 9.71 14.98
C ASN A 148 -29.66 9.23 15.03
N ILE A 149 -30.35 9.24 13.86
CA ILE A 149 -31.74 8.76 13.72
C ILE A 149 -31.77 7.31 13.25
N VAL A 150 -30.96 6.95 12.23
CA VAL A 150 -31.07 5.64 11.56
C VAL A 150 -29.85 4.75 11.72
N GLY A 151 -28.84 5.17 12.49
CA GLY A 151 -27.53 4.53 12.53
C GLY A 151 -26.66 4.90 11.34
N ASP A 152 -25.43 4.39 11.31
CA ASP A 152 -24.51 4.65 10.20
C ASP A 152 -24.50 3.45 9.22
N PRO A 153 -25.13 3.58 8.03
CA PRO A 153 -25.18 2.48 7.07
C PRO A 153 -23.79 2.04 6.56
N VAL A 154 -22.80 2.96 6.51
CA VAL A 154 -21.44 2.63 6.07
C VAL A 154 -20.76 1.68 7.06
N SER A 155 -20.91 1.94 8.36
CA SER A 155 -20.41 1.03 9.41
C SER A 155 -21.09 -0.33 9.40
N GLN A 156 -22.31 -0.42 8.88
CA GLN A 156 -23.12 -1.64 8.78
C GLN A 156 -23.09 -2.25 7.36
N SER A 157 -22.24 -1.76 6.47
CA SER A 157 -22.26 -2.14 5.04
C SER A 157 -22.08 -3.63 4.79
N ILE A 158 -21.34 -4.34 5.63
CA ILE A 158 -21.16 -5.80 5.53
C ILE A 158 -22.48 -6.52 5.89
N GLN A 159 -23.12 -6.17 7.00
CA GLN A 159 -24.39 -6.74 7.44
C GLN A 159 -25.51 -6.43 6.44
N ILE A 160 -25.52 -5.22 5.91
CA ILE A 160 -26.48 -4.80 4.88
C ILE A 160 -26.28 -5.64 3.61
N ALA A 161 -25.03 -5.81 3.15
CA ALA A 161 -24.74 -6.62 1.97
C ALA A 161 -25.17 -8.08 2.15
N GLU A 162 -24.91 -8.66 3.31
CA GLU A 162 -25.35 -10.03 3.64
C GLU A 162 -26.89 -10.14 3.64
N HIS A 163 -27.59 -9.20 4.30
CA HIS A 163 -29.05 -9.18 4.38
C HIS A 163 -29.70 -9.01 2.99
N GLU A 164 -29.14 -8.16 2.14
CA GLU A 164 -29.65 -7.89 0.78
C GLU A 164 -29.21 -8.96 -0.25
N GLY A 165 -28.45 -9.99 0.16
CA GLY A 165 -27.94 -11.02 -0.74
C GLY A 165 -26.91 -10.53 -1.75
N ALA A 166 -26.24 -9.42 -1.46
CA ALA A 166 -25.16 -8.86 -2.26
C ALA A 166 -23.82 -9.55 -1.96
N PRO A 167 -22.81 -9.43 -2.84
CA PRO A 167 -21.45 -9.87 -2.54
C PRO A 167 -20.92 -9.23 -1.24
N VAL A 168 -20.26 -10.02 -0.39
CA VAL A 168 -19.68 -9.55 0.87
C VAL A 168 -18.14 -9.58 0.75
N PRO A 169 -17.44 -8.43 0.93
CA PRO A 169 -17.99 -7.09 1.13
C PRO A 169 -18.61 -6.52 -0.16
N GLY A 170 -19.63 -5.68 -0.01
CA GLY A 170 -20.20 -4.91 -1.12
C GLY A 170 -19.19 -3.92 -1.69
N SER A 171 -19.32 -3.57 -2.97
CA SER A 171 -18.56 -2.45 -3.55
C SER A 171 -19.15 -1.10 -3.14
N ALA A 172 -18.37 -0.02 -3.26
CA ALA A 172 -18.88 1.34 -3.06
C ALA A 172 -20.05 1.66 -4.02
N ASN A 173 -19.97 1.26 -5.28
CA ASN A 173 -21.03 1.46 -6.27
C ASN A 173 -22.31 0.71 -5.90
N TRP A 174 -22.21 -0.54 -5.45
CA TRP A 174 -23.37 -1.26 -4.93
C TRP A 174 -24.01 -0.52 -3.74
N PHE A 175 -23.18 -0.06 -2.81
CA PHE A 175 -23.66 0.66 -1.64
C PHE A 175 -24.36 1.98 -2.01
N VAL A 176 -23.85 2.72 -2.99
CA VAL A 176 -24.50 3.93 -3.52
C VAL A 176 -25.86 3.60 -4.13
N SER A 177 -25.95 2.53 -4.96
CA SER A 177 -27.23 2.04 -5.48
C SER A 177 -28.22 1.67 -4.37
N TYR A 178 -27.76 1.01 -3.31
CA TYR A 178 -28.57 0.70 -2.14
C TYR A 178 -29.07 1.97 -1.44
N MET A 179 -28.20 2.94 -1.20
CA MET A 179 -28.58 4.20 -0.54
C MET A 179 -29.58 5.02 -1.35
N TRP A 180 -29.66 4.86 -2.65
CA TRP A 180 -30.69 5.48 -3.49
C TRP A 180 -32.09 4.95 -3.19
N THR A 181 -32.21 3.76 -2.62
CA THR A 181 -33.49 3.16 -2.21
C THR A 181 -33.92 3.56 -0.79
N ARG A 182 -33.13 4.36 -0.07
CA ARG A 182 -33.35 4.67 1.34
C ARG A 182 -33.88 6.11 1.53
N PRO A 183 -34.78 6.33 2.51
CA PRO A 183 -35.31 7.67 2.78
C PRO A 183 -34.26 8.58 3.41
N LEU A 184 -34.34 9.88 3.11
CA LEU A 184 -33.60 10.93 3.81
C LEU A 184 -34.33 11.33 5.10
N GLN A 185 -33.57 11.70 6.12
CA GLN A 185 -34.08 12.18 7.40
C GLN A 185 -34.34 13.70 7.38
N HIS A 186 -33.60 14.43 6.55
CA HIS A 186 -33.71 15.89 6.40
C HIS A 186 -33.77 16.28 4.92
N ASP A 187 -34.24 17.47 4.63
CA ASP A 187 -34.12 18.05 3.28
C ASP A 187 -32.64 18.42 2.99
N PRO A 188 -32.10 18.08 1.80
CA PRO A 188 -30.75 18.44 1.43
C PRO A 188 -30.47 19.94 1.60
N GLY A 189 -29.29 20.28 2.10
CA GLY A 189 -28.83 21.65 2.33
C GLY A 189 -29.37 22.31 3.60
N THR A 190 -30.28 21.69 4.37
CA THR A 190 -30.99 22.37 5.47
C THR A 190 -30.46 22.07 6.87
N VAL A 191 -29.92 20.87 7.10
CA VAL A 191 -29.46 20.42 8.42
C VAL A 191 -28.08 19.84 8.32
N TYR A 192 -27.17 20.28 9.20
CA TYR A 192 -25.88 19.62 9.38
C TYR A 192 -26.09 18.31 10.15
N ALA A 193 -25.80 17.20 9.51
CA ALA A 193 -25.81 15.88 10.12
C ALA A 193 -24.62 15.08 9.56
N TYR A 194 -23.63 14.82 10.41
CA TYR A 194 -22.42 14.10 9.98
C TYR A 194 -22.76 12.76 9.30
N SER A 195 -22.28 12.57 8.08
CA SER A 195 -22.61 11.40 7.27
C SER A 195 -21.37 10.80 6.58
N ASN A 196 -21.16 9.50 6.78
CA ASN A 196 -20.18 8.74 6.00
C ASN A 196 -20.71 8.46 4.58
N VAL A 197 -22.03 8.35 4.40
CA VAL A 197 -22.68 8.09 3.09
C VAL A 197 -22.29 9.13 2.06
N GLY A 198 -22.35 10.43 2.41
CA GLY A 198 -21.97 11.51 1.48
C GLY A 198 -20.56 11.34 0.92
N TYR A 199 -19.61 10.87 1.73
CA TYR A 199 -18.23 10.66 1.28
C TYR A 199 -18.03 9.38 0.47
N VAL A 200 -18.83 8.34 0.68
CA VAL A 200 -18.87 7.17 -0.22
C VAL A 200 -19.39 7.61 -1.61
N VAL A 201 -20.45 8.43 -1.64
CA VAL A 201 -20.97 9.04 -2.88
C VAL A 201 -19.90 9.88 -3.58
N LEU A 202 -19.15 10.73 -2.84
CA LEU A 202 -18.06 11.53 -3.42
C LEU A 202 -16.93 10.66 -3.99
N GLY A 203 -16.61 9.54 -3.36
CA GLY A 203 -15.66 8.54 -3.89
C GLY A 203 -16.11 7.98 -5.24
N ALA A 204 -17.39 7.59 -5.34
CA ALA A 204 -17.98 7.12 -6.59
C ALA A 204 -18.01 8.24 -7.66
N VAL A 205 -18.31 9.47 -7.30
CA VAL A 205 -18.25 10.62 -8.22
C VAL A 205 -16.84 10.83 -8.75
N ILE A 206 -15.81 10.74 -7.91
CA ILE A 206 -14.40 10.81 -8.36
C ILE A 206 -14.12 9.75 -9.42
N GLU A 207 -14.53 8.50 -9.22
CA GLU A 207 -14.33 7.42 -10.18
C GLU A 207 -15.04 7.69 -11.51
N HIS A 208 -16.32 8.06 -11.46
CA HIS A 208 -17.12 8.27 -12.68
C HIS A 208 -16.64 9.48 -13.49
N VAL A 209 -16.29 10.59 -12.81
CA VAL A 209 -15.84 11.81 -13.48
C VAL A 209 -14.41 11.68 -14.02
N SER A 210 -13.54 10.97 -13.31
CA SER A 210 -12.13 10.81 -13.71
C SER A 210 -11.89 9.64 -14.65
N GLY A 211 -12.76 8.63 -14.62
CA GLY A 211 -12.58 7.36 -15.37
C GLY A 211 -11.51 6.44 -14.79
N VAL A 212 -11.00 6.72 -13.56
CA VAL A 212 -10.02 5.88 -12.87
C VAL A 212 -10.51 5.57 -11.45
N ARG A 213 -9.98 4.50 -10.85
CA ARG A 213 -10.35 4.12 -9.49
C ARG A 213 -10.06 5.25 -8.50
N TYR A 214 -10.89 5.35 -7.46
CA TYR A 214 -10.79 6.36 -6.42
C TYR A 214 -9.37 6.45 -5.82
N GLU A 215 -8.79 5.32 -5.43
CA GLU A 215 -7.44 5.27 -4.86
C GLU A 215 -6.39 5.83 -5.83
N ASP A 216 -6.43 5.40 -7.08
CA ASP A 216 -5.47 5.81 -8.12
C ASP A 216 -5.57 7.31 -8.40
N PHE A 217 -6.81 7.84 -8.40
CA PHE A 217 -7.04 9.27 -8.57
C PHE A 217 -6.44 10.08 -7.40
N ILE A 218 -6.74 9.71 -6.15
CA ILE A 218 -6.23 10.41 -4.96
C ILE A 218 -4.70 10.31 -4.89
N ARG A 219 -4.13 9.13 -5.12
CA ARG A 219 -2.66 8.96 -5.15
C ARG A 219 -2.03 9.88 -6.17
N LYS A 220 -2.52 9.88 -7.40
CA LYS A 220 -1.93 10.62 -8.52
C LYS A 220 -2.12 12.13 -8.43
N ASN A 221 -3.31 12.60 -8.02
CA ASN A 221 -3.68 14.01 -8.13
C ASN A 221 -3.60 14.77 -6.81
N VAL A 222 -3.65 14.07 -5.66
CA VAL A 222 -3.61 14.70 -4.34
C VAL A 222 -2.28 14.40 -3.62
N LEU A 223 -1.85 13.13 -3.58
CA LEU A 223 -0.74 12.71 -2.74
C LEU A 223 0.62 12.86 -3.44
N GLN A 224 0.77 12.32 -4.64
CA GLN A 224 2.04 12.34 -5.39
C GLN A 224 2.58 13.75 -5.67
N PRO A 225 1.76 14.76 -6.03
CA PRO A 225 2.26 16.12 -6.21
C PRO A 225 2.93 16.72 -4.96
N LEU A 226 2.61 16.16 -3.78
CA LEU A 226 3.20 16.54 -2.49
C LEU A 226 4.35 15.62 -2.07
N GLY A 227 4.71 14.62 -2.88
CA GLY A 227 5.72 13.62 -2.53
C GLY A 227 5.25 12.61 -1.49
N ILE A 228 3.94 12.45 -1.30
CA ILE A 228 3.33 11.44 -0.44
C ILE A 228 3.09 10.18 -1.27
N VAL A 229 3.79 9.11 -0.94
CA VAL A 229 3.86 7.93 -1.79
C VAL A 229 3.51 6.64 -1.05
N ARG A 230 3.59 6.66 0.29
CA ARG A 230 3.36 5.50 1.15
C ARG A 230 1.90 5.33 1.57
N ALA A 231 1.05 6.30 1.27
CA ALA A 231 -0.36 6.23 1.59
C ALA A 231 -1.09 5.22 0.70
N TYR A 232 -1.97 4.42 1.29
CA TYR A 232 -2.75 3.38 0.61
C TYR A 232 -4.10 3.17 1.31
N LEU A 233 -5.02 2.44 0.67
CA LEU A 233 -6.28 2.02 1.30
C LEU A 233 -6.04 0.78 2.15
N GLY A 234 -6.36 0.86 3.44
CA GLY A 234 -6.20 -0.23 4.39
C GLY A 234 -7.14 -1.41 4.12
N SER A 235 -6.81 -2.54 4.71
CA SER A 235 -7.59 -3.78 4.64
C SER A 235 -8.17 -4.14 6.02
N SER A 236 -9.32 -4.81 6.02
CA SER A 236 -9.89 -5.41 7.24
C SER A 236 -9.16 -6.70 7.65
N ILE A 237 -8.18 -7.16 6.87
CA ILE A 237 -7.44 -8.41 7.12
C ILE A 237 -6.24 -8.12 8.01
N ALA A 238 -6.23 -8.68 9.24
CA ALA A 238 -5.15 -8.49 10.20
C ALA A 238 -3.79 -9.06 9.77
N SER A 239 -3.80 -10.07 8.91
CA SER A 239 -2.62 -10.82 8.46
C SER A 239 -2.21 -10.49 7.02
N ASP A 240 -2.73 -9.41 6.44
CA ASP A 240 -2.31 -9.01 5.09
C ASP A 240 -0.84 -8.56 5.12
N PRO A 241 0.08 -9.32 4.49
CA PRO A 241 1.50 -8.95 4.49
C PRO A 241 1.79 -7.65 3.75
N ALA A 242 0.83 -7.13 2.99
CA ALA A 242 0.92 -5.82 2.37
C ALA A 242 0.71 -4.67 3.37
N ASN A 243 0.18 -4.96 4.56
CA ASN A 243 -0.06 -3.97 5.60
C ASN A 243 1.23 -3.72 6.39
N ALA A 244 2.01 -2.72 5.98
CA ALA A 244 3.10 -2.18 6.79
C ALA A 244 2.58 -1.30 7.95
N GLU A 245 1.27 -1.26 8.17
CA GLU A 245 0.62 -0.42 9.17
C GLU A 245 0.78 -0.96 10.60
N SER A 246 0.52 -0.09 11.58
CA SER A 246 0.43 -0.50 12.98
C SER A 246 -0.65 -1.55 13.21
N THR A 247 -0.44 -2.47 14.15
CA THR A 247 -1.50 -3.35 14.66
C THR A 247 -2.49 -2.53 15.49
N TYR A 248 -3.79 -2.82 15.34
CA TYR A 248 -4.86 -2.12 16.08
C TYR A 248 -5.39 -2.99 17.21
N TYR A 249 -5.62 -2.35 18.35
CA TYR A 249 -6.00 -3.02 19.58
C TYR A 249 -7.40 -2.60 20.00
N PRO A 250 -8.24 -3.56 20.48
CA PRO A 250 -9.47 -3.22 21.15
C PRO A 250 -9.17 -2.39 22.39
N TYR A 251 -10.14 -1.61 22.87
CA TYR A 251 -9.99 -0.97 24.19
C TYR A 251 -10.00 -2.00 25.30
N PRO A 252 -9.38 -1.71 26.46
CA PRO A 252 -9.36 -2.64 27.58
C PRO A 252 -10.77 -3.10 27.99
N GLY A 253 -10.95 -4.42 28.06
CA GLY A 253 -12.23 -5.04 28.40
C GLY A 253 -13.21 -5.24 27.23
N GLN A 254 -12.88 -4.82 26.01
CA GLN A 254 -13.67 -5.14 24.83
C GLN A 254 -13.46 -6.62 24.46
N SER A 255 -14.55 -7.37 24.38
CA SER A 255 -14.54 -8.75 23.88
C SER A 255 -14.27 -8.77 22.36
N CYS A 256 -13.85 -9.93 21.87
CA CYS A 256 -13.82 -10.15 20.44
C CYS A 256 -15.23 -10.08 19.84
N GLU A 257 -15.32 -9.77 18.55
CA GLU A 257 -16.56 -9.71 17.80
C GLU A 257 -16.61 -10.81 16.75
N THR A 258 -17.79 -11.30 16.43
CA THR A 258 -17.98 -12.28 15.35
C THR A 258 -17.80 -11.59 14.01
N SER A 259 -16.82 -12.04 13.25
CA SER A 259 -16.55 -11.50 11.91
C SER A 259 -17.51 -12.08 10.87
N LEU A 260 -18.09 -11.21 10.07
CA LEU A 260 -18.82 -11.60 8.85
C LEU A 260 -17.90 -11.64 7.63
N PHE A 261 -16.82 -10.85 7.63
CA PHE A 261 -15.81 -10.79 6.61
C PHE A 261 -14.51 -10.19 7.18
N PRO A 262 -13.32 -10.70 6.86
CA PRO A 262 -13.05 -11.88 6.01
C PRO A 262 -13.09 -13.22 6.76
N TYR A 263 -13.18 -13.19 8.09
CA TYR A 263 -13.04 -14.35 8.98
C TYR A 263 -14.41 -14.85 9.42
N VAL A 264 -15.24 -15.31 8.48
CA VAL A 264 -16.65 -15.68 8.72
C VAL A 264 -16.81 -16.58 9.93
N ASN A 265 -17.68 -16.17 10.88
CA ASN A 265 -17.96 -16.82 12.14
C ASN A 265 -16.77 -16.96 13.12
N ALA A 266 -15.62 -16.35 12.83
CA ALA A 266 -14.51 -16.29 13.77
C ALA A 266 -14.71 -15.16 14.79
N CYS A 267 -14.30 -15.38 16.03
CA CYS A 267 -14.20 -14.34 17.04
C CYS A 267 -12.83 -13.66 16.87
N VAL A 268 -12.81 -12.42 16.40
CA VAL A 268 -11.59 -11.64 16.14
C VAL A 268 -11.62 -10.34 16.93
N PRO A 269 -10.47 -9.71 17.19
CA PRO A 269 -10.46 -8.38 17.80
C PRO A 269 -11.33 -7.39 17.00
N ALA A 270 -12.13 -6.58 17.69
CA ALA A 270 -13.09 -5.66 17.09
C ALA A 270 -12.50 -4.77 15.95
N PRO A 271 -11.24 -4.30 16.00
CA PRO A 271 -10.62 -3.56 14.88
C PRO A 271 -10.57 -4.32 13.53
N TYR A 272 -10.78 -5.64 13.56
CA TYR A 272 -10.70 -6.51 12.39
C TYR A 272 -12.01 -7.28 12.11
N ALA A 273 -13.07 -7.05 12.90
CA ALA A 273 -14.29 -7.85 12.83
C ALA A 273 -15.26 -7.43 11.72
N GLN A 274 -15.52 -6.13 11.56
CA GLN A 274 -16.71 -5.68 10.84
C GLN A 274 -16.49 -4.41 9.99
N HIS A 275 -15.25 -3.95 9.81
CA HIS A 275 -15.05 -2.71 9.08
C HIS A 275 -15.03 -2.95 7.58
N GLY A 276 -16.14 -2.59 6.91
CA GLY A 276 -16.23 -2.54 5.47
C GLY A 276 -15.36 -1.44 4.88
N LEU A 277 -14.02 -1.50 5.08
CA LEU A 277 -13.09 -0.50 4.57
C LEU A 277 -13.17 -0.36 3.06
N VAL A 278 -13.61 -1.40 2.34
CA VAL A 278 -13.86 -1.34 0.89
C VAL A 278 -14.94 -0.32 0.56
N VAL A 279 -16.10 -0.37 1.25
CA VAL A 279 -17.17 0.63 1.08
C VAL A 279 -16.75 1.98 1.66
N ALA A 280 -16.10 1.97 2.81
CA ALA A 280 -15.68 3.17 3.53
C ALA A 280 -14.43 3.84 2.94
N ALA A 281 -13.83 3.36 1.86
CA ALA A 281 -12.56 3.84 1.31
C ALA A 281 -12.44 5.37 1.31
N ALA A 282 -13.40 6.07 0.68
CA ALA A 282 -13.43 7.53 0.59
C ALA A 282 -13.84 8.23 1.90
N ALA A 283 -14.50 7.51 2.81
CA ALA A 283 -14.99 8.05 4.08
C ALA A 283 -14.03 7.80 5.26
N GLY A 284 -13.14 6.77 5.16
CA GLY A 284 -12.37 6.36 6.33
C GLY A 284 -11.26 5.33 6.08
N GLY A 285 -10.94 5.00 4.83
CA GLY A 285 -10.12 3.83 4.49
C GLY A 285 -8.62 4.10 4.34
N TRP A 286 -8.14 5.34 4.35
CA TRP A 286 -6.73 5.65 4.12
C TRP A 286 -5.84 5.28 5.31
N VAL A 287 -4.67 4.74 4.98
CA VAL A 287 -3.53 4.50 5.87
C VAL A 287 -2.40 5.44 5.45
N VAL A 288 -1.96 6.29 6.38
CA VAL A 288 -0.96 7.34 6.13
C VAL A 288 -0.16 7.54 7.41
N ASP A 289 1.10 7.91 7.34
CA ASP A 289 1.87 8.36 8.50
C ASP A 289 1.65 9.86 8.81
N GLU A 290 1.94 10.27 10.03
CA GLU A 290 1.64 11.61 10.51
C GLU A 290 2.54 12.69 9.88
N ILE A 291 3.74 12.33 9.43
CA ILE A 291 4.63 13.24 8.70
C ILE A 291 4.00 13.59 7.35
N ASP A 292 3.48 12.59 6.64
CA ASP A 292 2.83 12.75 5.35
C ASP A 292 1.50 13.52 5.47
N LEU A 293 0.75 13.32 6.56
CA LEU A 293 -0.45 14.14 6.84
C LEU A 293 -0.12 15.61 7.08
N CYS A 294 0.95 15.91 7.82
CA CYS A 294 1.43 17.28 7.97
C CYS A 294 1.88 17.88 6.63
N ARG A 295 2.50 17.08 5.77
CA ARG A 295 2.89 17.48 4.40
C ARG A 295 1.66 17.76 3.55
N PHE A 296 0.63 16.90 3.63
CA PHE A 296 -0.65 17.10 2.97
C PHE A 296 -1.30 18.42 3.39
N LEU A 297 -1.47 18.66 4.71
CA LEU A 297 -2.08 19.89 5.24
C LEU A 297 -1.40 21.16 4.73
N ASN A 298 -0.07 21.19 4.71
CA ASN A 298 0.68 22.34 4.21
C ASN A 298 0.73 22.42 2.68
N GLY A 299 0.46 21.31 2.01
CA GLY A 299 0.42 21.20 0.55
C GLY A 299 -0.89 21.62 -0.10
N ILE A 300 -2.00 21.58 0.63
CA ILE A 300 -3.34 21.90 0.11
C ILE A 300 -3.39 23.20 -0.72
N PRO A 301 -2.81 24.33 -0.26
CA PRO A 301 -2.82 25.57 -1.06
C PRO A 301 -2.04 25.51 -2.37
N LYS A 302 -1.28 24.43 -2.61
CA LYS A 302 -0.58 24.20 -3.88
C LYS A 302 -1.37 23.26 -4.82
N LEU A 303 -2.28 22.47 -4.27
CA LEU A 303 -3.09 21.51 -5.02
C LEU A 303 -4.32 22.15 -5.63
N ILE A 304 -5.00 23.02 -4.89
CA ILE A 304 -6.27 23.63 -5.31
C ILE A 304 -6.10 25.12 -5.56
N SER A 305 -6.92 25.66 -6.47
CA SER A 305 -6.91 27.09 -6.78
C SER A 305 -7.33 27.94 -5.58
N ALA A 306 -6.96 29.23 -5.57
CA ALA A 306 -7.34 30.16 -4.51
C ALA A 306 -8.88 30.25 -4.36
N ASN A 307 -9.63 30.16 -5.46
CA ASN A 307 -11.09 30.13 -5.43
C ASN A 307 -11.60 28.86 -4.74
N MET A 308 -11.05 27.69 -5.05
CA MET A 308 -11.43 26.42 -4.39
C MET A 308 -11.05 26.43 -2.91
N LEU A 309 -9.92 27.02 -2.55
CA LEU A 309 -9.52 27.20 -1.16
C LEU A 309 -10.52 28.11 -0.41
N GLN A 310 -10.98 29.19 -1.03
CA GLN A 310 -12.03 30.04 -0.46
C GLN A 310 -13.36 29.28 -0.31
N GLN A 311 -13.78 28.51 -1.33
CA GLN A 311 -14.97 27.67 -1.25
C GLN A 311 -14.87 26.63 -0.12
N MET A 312 -13.70 26.02 0.07
CA MET A 312 -13.43 25.05 1.15
C MET A 312 -13.66 25.68 2.53
N GLN A 313 -13.35 26.96 2.69
CA GLN A 313 -13.42 27.70 3.94
C GLN A 313 -14.74 28.44 4.15
N THR A 314 -15.71 28.29 3.27
CA THR A 314 -17.00 28.99 3.38
C THR A 314 -17.91 28.26 4.38
N GLU A 315 -18.43 29.01 5.34
CA GLU A 315 -19.43 28.53 6.30
C GLU A 315 -20.75 28.20 5.59
N THR A 316 -21.38 27.11 6.00
CA THR A 316 -22.71 26.75 5.53
C THR A 316 -23.77 27.36 6.46
N SER A 317 -24.91 27.80 5.89
CA SER A 317 -26.03 28.33 6.67
C SER A 317 -26.68 27.32 7.61
N ALA A 318 -26.39 26.04 7.45
CA ALA A 318 -26.95 24.96 8.26
C ALA A 318 -26.18 24.70 9.57
N PHE A 319 -25.05 25.38 9.77
CA PHE A 319 -24.22 25.22 10.96
C PHE A 319 -24.11 26.53 11.75
N HIS A 320 -24.38 26.48 13.05
CA HIS A 320 -24.29 27.64 13.93
C HIS A 320 -23.42 27.31 15.14
N GLY A 321 -22.30 28.01 15.32
CA GLY A 321 -21.39 27.79 16.45
C GLY A 321 -20.14 28.65 16.38
N THR A 322 -19.22 28.42 17.35
CA THR A 322 -17.90 29.07 17.38
C THR A 322 -16.91 28.45 16.39
N SER A 323 -17.26 27.34 15.81
CA SER A 323 -16.56 26.67 14.72
C SER A 323 -17.60 26.14 13.75
N PHE A 324 -17.26 25.94 12.48
CA PHE A 324 -18.16 25.42 11.47
C PHE A 324 -17.48 24.32 10.62
N PHE A 325 -18.29 23.57 9.89
CA PHE A 325 -17.74 22.57 8.97
C PHE A 325 -17.76 23.13 7.54
N GLY A 326 -16.57 23.32 6.96
CA GLY A 326 -16.38 23.69 5.58
C GLY A 326 -16.44 22.45 4.66
N LEU A 327 -15.72 22.50 3.53
CA LEU A 327 -15.68 21.34 2.62
C LEU A 327 -14.56 20.37 3.03
N GLY A 328 -14.90 19.38 3.87
CA GLY A 328 -13.99 18.33 4.31
C GLY A 328 -13.25 18.57 5.63
N PHE A 329 -13.30 19.78 6.17
CA PHE A 329 -12.60 20.19 7.39
C PHE A 329 -13.52 20.93 8.35
N ALA A 330 -13.28 20.75 9.64
CA ALA A 330 -13.78 21.69 10.63
C ALA A 330 -12.90 22.95 10.62
N MET A 331 -13.54 24.10 10.65
CA MET A 331 -12.94 25.44 10.62
C MET A 331 -13.09 26.10 11.99
N VAL A 332 -11.99 26.60 12.51
CA VAL A 332 -11.95 27.30 13.80
C VAL A 332 -11.47 28.73 13.56
N PRO A 333 -12.31 29.74 13.82
CA PRO A 333 -11.91 31.15 13.72
C PRO A 333 -10.72 31.47 14.60
N ASN A 334 -9.70 32.11 14.02
CA ASN A 334 -8.51 32.59 14.71
C ASN A 334 -8.22 34.05 14.27
N GLY A 335 -8.84 35.00 14.96
CA GLY A 335 -8.90 36.40 14.52
C GLY A 335 -9.67 36.53 13.20
N THR A 336 -9.03 37.08 12.18
CA THR A 336 -9.58 37.18 10.80
C THR A 336 -9.26 35.97 9.93
N ASN A 337 -8.57 34.97 10.46
CA ASN A 337 -8.13 33.78 9.75
C ASN A 337 -8.89 32.54 10.25
N LEU A 338 -8.69 31.41 9.57
CA LEU A 338 -9.27 30.12 9.91
C LEU A 338 -8.17 29.10 10.13
N ASP A 339 -8.23 28.40 11.25
CA ASP A 339 -7.50 27.17 11.49
C ASP A 339 -8.34 25.97 11.05
N TRP A 340 -7.71 24.90 10.59
CA TRP A 340 -8.37 23.71 10.04
C TRP A 340 -8.07 22.51 10.92
N ASN A 341 -9.06 21.68 11.12
CA ASN A 341 -8.84 20.40 11.77
C ASN A 341 -9.76 19.30 11.24
N LYS A 342 -9.41 18.06 11.53
CA LYS A 342 -10.25 16.90 11.35
C LYS A 342 -9.84 15.80 12.33
N ASP A 343 -10.82 15.25 13.00
CA ASP A 343 -10.71 14.05 13.81
C ASP A 343 -10.98 12.79 12.99
N GLY A 344 -10.46 11.67 13.44
CA GLY A 344 -10.72 10.35 12.87
C GLY A 344 -10.85 9.29 13.94
N SER A 345 -11.83 8.41 13.78
CA SER A 345 -12.19 7.44 14.80
C SER A 345 -12.75 6.16 14.17
N LEU A 346 -12.08 5.04 14.45
CA LEU A 346 -12.53 3.68 14.13
C LEU A 346 -12.27 2.80 15.35
N SER A 347 -12.86 1.59 15.37
CA SER A 347 -12.43 0.59 16.35
C SER A 347 -10.92 0.38 16.25
N GLY A 348 -10.21 0.56 17.34
CA GLY A 348 -8.75 0.41 17.40
C GLY A 348 -7.93 1.57 16.84
N ALA A 349 -8.53 2.66 16.37
CA ALA A 349 -7.78 3.80 15.87
C ALA A 349 -8.42 5.14 16.26
N SER A 350 -7.60 6.07 16.71
CA SER A 350 -7.98 7.47 16.98
C SER A 350 -6.93 8.39 16.40
N THR A 351 -7.35 9.37 15.60
CA THR A 351 -6.45 10.25 14.84
C THR A 351 -6.94 11.68 14.87
N TYR A 352 -6.02 12.62 14.71
CA TYR A 352 -6.35 14.03 14.62
C TYR A 352 -5.30 14.77 13.81
N ILE A 353 -5.78 15.70 12.96
CA ILE A 353 -4.94 16.63 12.22
C ILE A 353 -5.38 18.07 12.50
N TYR A 354 -4.40 18.96 12.58
CA TYR A 354 -4.63 20.37 12.83
C TYR A 354 -3.65 21.23 12.04
N ARG A 355 -4.13 22.32 11.45
CA ARG A 355 -3.32 23.30 10.75
C ARG A 355 -3.77 24.71 11.09
N ARG A 356 -2.85 25.53 11.59
CA ARG A 356 -3.04 26.97 11.75
C ARG A 356 -2.90 27.71 10.41
N TYR A 357 -3.53 28.86 10.33
CA TYR A 357 -3.45 29.74 9.15
C TYR A 357 -2.00 30.09 8.76
N ASN A 358 -1.06 30.16 9.71
CA ASN A 358 0.34 30.47 9.48
C ASN A 358 1.20 29.28 9.01
N GLY A 359 0.58 28.10 8.77
CA GLY A 359 1.25 26.89 8.31
C GLY A 359 1.90 26.04 9.41
N PHE A 360 1.64 26.35 10.70
CA PHE A 360 1.91 25.42 11.80
C PHE A 360 0.88 24.29 11.73
N ALA A 361 1.35 23.05 11.59
CA ALA A 361 0.48 21.89 11.50
C ALA A 361 1.03 20.73 12.32
N TRP A 362 0.13 19.91 12.86
CA TRP A 362 0.47 18.68 13.53
C TRP A 362 -0.56 17.59 13.25
N ALA A 363 -0.11 16.36 13.35
CA ALA A 363 -0.91 15.15 13.19
C ALA A 363 -0.54 14.14 14.25
N VAL A 364 -1.53 13.43 14.79
CA VAL A 364 -1.34 12.37 15.79
C VAL A 364 -2.23 11.19 15.46
N ALA A 365 -1.70 9.98 15.67
CA ALA A 365 -2.48 8.75 15.60
C ALA A 365 -2.16 7.82 16.77
N PHE A 366 -3.17 7.09 17.21
CA PHE A 366 -3.14 6.07 18.26
C PHE A 366 -3.65 4.74 17.69
N ASN A 367 -3.05 3.62 18.05
CA ASN A 367 -3.47 2.28 17.60
C ASN A 367 -4.45 1.58 18.55
N SER A 368 -5.14 2.34 19.36
CA SER A 368 -6.31 1.94 20.13
C SER A 368 -7.24 3.14 20.30
N ARG A 369 -8.50 2.87 20.53
CA ARG A 369 -9.50 3.88 20.86
C ARG A 369 -10.20 3.48 22.16
N PRO A 370 -9.91 4.15 23.29
CA PRO A 370 -10.57 3.90 24.56
C PRO A 370 -12.08 4.06 24.46
N ASN A 371 -12.81 3.20 25.18
CA ASN A 371 -14.28 3.27 25.21
C ASN A 371 -14.75 4.57 25.85
N GLN A 372 -15.68 5.22 25.19
CA GLN A 372 -16.26 6.45 25.65
C GLN A 372 -17.66 6.21 26.21
N THR A 373 -17.79 6.27 27.51
CA THR A 373 -19.06 6.22 28.22
C THR A 373 -19.76 7.57 28.32
N SER A 374 -19.52 8.49 27.39
CA SER A 374 -20.14 9.83 27.39
C SER A 374 -21.01 10.03 26.15
N THR A 375 -22.30 10.01 26.35
CA THR A 375 -23.32 10.54 25.43
C THR A 375 -23.20 12.07 25.43
N THR A 376 -22.47 12.63 24.47
CA THR A 376 -22.56 14.07 24.19
C THR A 376 -23.62 14.32 23.13
N THR A 377 -24.56 15.18 23.45
CA THR A 377 -25.71 15.61 22.65
C THR A 377 -25.37 16.42 21.40
N SER A 378 -24.09 16.53 21.00
CA SER A 378 -23.65 17.42 19.90
C SER A 378 -23.26 16.75 18.60
N GLY A 379 -23.46 15.42 18.45
CA GLY A 379 -23.18 14.75 17.15
C GLY A 379 -21.72 14.73 16.70
N GLN A 380 -20.79 15.25 17.50
CA GLN A 380 -19.35 15.10 17.28
C GLN A 380 -18.88 13.79 17.90
N GLU A 381 -18.10 13.02 17.15
CA GLU A 381 -17.39 11.84 17.66
C GLU A 381 -16.17 12.28 18.50
N GLY A 382 -16.40 13.05 19.53
CA GLY A 382 -15.41 13.50 20.47
C GLY A 382 -15.88 13.20 21.88
N GLY A 383 -15.45 12.07 22.42
CA GLY A 383 -15.62 11.83 23.84
C GLY A 383 -14.44 12.36 24.64
N SER A 384 -14.38 12.01 25.94
CA SER A 384 -13.37 12.51 26.88
C SER A 384 -11.92 12.25 26.45
N PHE A 385 -11.65 11.15 25.71
CA PHE A 385 -10.29 10.84 25.24
C PHE A 385 -9.83 11.79 24.13
N GLU A 386 -10.63 11.98 23.07
CA GLU A 386 -10.25 12.89 21.97
C GLU A 386 -10.07 14.34 22.46
N SER A 387 -10.98 14.83 23.27
CA SER A 387 -10.84 16.16 23.86
C SER A 387 -9.60 16.26 24.75
N ASP A 388 -9.29 15.22 25.51
CA ASP A 388 -8.15 15.21 26.43
C ASP A 388 -6.83 15.26 25.65
N TYR A 389 -6.62 14.36 24.67
CA TYR A 389 -5.35 14.38 23.94
C TYR A 389 -5.19 15.61 23.06
N VAL A 390 -6.26 16.10 22.41
CA VAL A 390 -6.20 17.32 21.59
C VAL A 390 -5.80 18.51 22.47
N ASN A 391 -6.41 18.67 23.65
CA ASN A 391 -6.09 19.78 24.55
C ASN A 391 -4.67 19.69 25.10
N GLN A 392 -4.24 18.52 25.56
CA GLN A 392 -2.91 18.35 26.15
C GLN A 392 -1.80 18.52 25.10
N ILE A 393 -1.95 17.92 23.89
CA ILE A 393 -0.98 18.04 22.80
C ILE A 393 -0.92 19.49 22.32
N SER A 394 -2.06 20.13 22.02
CA SER A 394 -2.08 21.53 21.60
C SER A 394 -1.40 22.43 22.63
N SER A 395 -1.72 22.27 23.91
CA SER A 395 -1.15 23.07 24.99
C SER A 395 0.37 22.90 25.12
N VAL A 396 0.87 21.67 25.07
CA VAL A 396 2.31 21.43 25.18
C VAL A 396 3.06 21.87 23.93
N LEU A 397 2.48 21.71 22.73
CA LEU A 397 3.08 22.19 21.50
C LEU A 397 3.19 23.72 21.49
N ASP A 398 2.16 24.42 21.96
CA ASP A 398 2.18 25.88 22.08
C ASP A 398 3.15 26.39 23.11
N SER A 399 3.23 25.75 24.27
CA SER A 399 4.05 26.20 25.36
C SER A 399 5.54 25.87 25.21
N SER A 400 5.88 24.76 24.57
CA SER A 400 7.26 24.24 24.48
C SER A 400 7.85 24.29 23.08
N LEU A 401 7.13 23.81 22.04
CA LEU A 401 7.68 23.69 20.70
C LEU A 401 7.52 24.98 19.89
N TYR A 402 6.33 25.57 19.85
CA TYR A 402 6.05 26.73 19.01
C TYR A 402 6.94 27.96 19.39
N LYS A 403 7.29 28.11 20.66
CA LYS A 403 8.16 29.19 21.15
C LYS A 403 9.62 29.06 20.70
N VAL A 404 10.07 27.86 20.39
CA VAL A 404 11.48 27.57 20.05
C VAL A 404 11.65 27.03 18.64
N ILE A 405 10.59 27.09 17.84
CA ILE A 405 10.49 26.44 16.53
C ILE A 405 11.59 26.88 15.56
N ASP A 406 12.06 28.11 15.67
CA ASP A 406 13.13 28.65 14.82
C ASP A 406 14.51 28.04 15.14
N GLN A 407 14.65 27.40 16.30
CA GLN A 407 15.89 26.71 16.71
C GLN A 407 16.03 25.32 16.11
N PHE A 408 14.95 24.77 15.54
CA PHE A 408 14.99 23.44 14.92
C PHE A 408 15.56 23.51 13.51
N PRO A 409 16.49 22.60 13.18
CA PRO A 409 17.07 22.55 11.85
C PRO A 409 16.01 22.27 10.78
N ASN A 410 16.29 22.75 9.57
CA ASN A 410 15.52 22.28 8.41
C ASN A 410 15.82 20.82 8.20
N TYR A 411 14.81 19.96 8.46
CA TYR A 411 14.87 18.61 7.92
C TYR A 411 14.56 18.74 6.44
N PRO A 412 15.46 18.29 5.59
CA PRO A 412 15.14 18.26 4.19
C PRO A 412 13.86 17.42 4.03
N SER A 413 12.85 17.97 3.36
CA SER A 413 11.89 17.16 2.64
C SER A 413 12.73 16.47 1.56
N THR A 414 13.41 15.40 1.96
CA THR A 414 14.38 14.75 1.09
C THR A 414 13.61 13.95 0.06
N LEU A 415 13.47 14.56 -1.11
CA LEU A 415 13.53 13.78 -2.33
C LEU A 415 14.93 13.17 -2.34
N VAL A 416 15.10 12.04 -1.68
CA VAL A 416 16.39 11.39 -1.58
C VAL A 416 16.66 10.76 -2.93
N THR A 417 17.72 11.17 -3.58
CA THR A 417 18.12 10.63 -4.88
C THR A 417 18.46 9.15 -4.71
N PRO A 418 17.87 8.25 -5.51
CA PRO A 418 18.25 6.85 -5.53
C PRO A 418 19.74 6.71 -5.81
N LYS A 419 20.38 5.71 -5.20
CA LYS A 419 21.78 5.36 -5.47
C LYS A 419 21.84 3.88 -5.80
N VAL A 420 22.27 3.54 -7.00
CA VAL A 420 22.54 2.17 -7.44
C VAL A 420 23.97 1.80 -7.06
N ASN A 421 24.13 0.69 -6.35
CA ASN A 421 25.41 0.16 -5.91
C ASN A 421 25.85 -1.07 -6.72
N ALA A 422 24.89 -1.91 -7.14
CA ALA A 422 25.15 -3.10 -7.95
C ALA A 422 23.93 -3.48 -8.78
N VAL A 423 24.18 -4.09 -9.92
CA VAL A 423 23.18 -4.68 -10.81
C VAL A 423 23.64 -6.09 -11.15
N VAL A 424 22.83 -7.08 -10.78
CA VAL A 424 23.16 -8.49 -11.00
C VAL A 424 21.97 -9.21 -11.63
N GLN A 425 22.25 -10.31 -12.32
CA GLN A 425 21.16 -11.19 -12.76
C GLN A 425 20.52 -11.85 -11.55
N SER A 426 19.19 -11.82 -11.45
CA SER A 426 18.47 -12.39 -10.31
C SER A 426 18.63 -13.91 -10.19
N VAL A 427 18.95 -14.56 -11.31
CA VAL A 427 19.13 -16.01 -11.40
C VAL A 427 20.59 -16.30 -11.64
N GLY A 428 21.23 -17.02 -10.70
CA GLY A 428 22.66 -17.35 -10.79
C GLY A 428 23.62 -16.23 -10.32
N GLY A 429 23.13 -15.02 -10.03
CA GLY A 429 23.93 -13.93 -9.42
C GLY A 429 25.01 -13.33 -10.31
N GLY A 430 25.03 -13.63 -11.60
CA GLY A 430 26.03 -13.11 -12.55
C GLY A 430 25.88 -11.60 -12.80
N ASN A 431 26.98 -10.94 -13.19
CA ASN A 431 27.00 -9.48 -13.42
C ASN A 431 26.52 -9.08 -14.82
N SER A 432 26.02 -10.00 -15.63
CA SER A 432 25.56 -9.73 -17.01
C SER A 432 24.04 -9.75 -17.10
N ILE A 433 23.47 -8.69 -17.66
CA ILE A 433 22.04 -8.58 -17.93
C ILE A 433 21.75 -9.24 -19.29
N VAL A 434 20.74 -10.09 -19.34
CA VAL A 434 20.22 -10.64 -20.62
C VAL A 434 18.86 -9.99 -20.90
N SER A 435 18.62 -9.66 -22.17
CA SER A 435 17.34 -9.10 -22.63
C SER A 435 16.17 -9.98 -22.18
N GLY A 436 15.16 -9.40 -21.51
CA GLY A 436 14.01 -10.12 -20.96
C GLY A 436 14.28 -10.96 -19.71
N SER A 437 15.51 -11.00 -19.18
CA SER A 437 15.81 -11.70 -17.92
C SER A 437 15.41 -10.88 -16.68
N TRP A 438 15.31 -11.56 -15.55
CA TRP A 438 15.13 -10.89 -14.25
C TRP A 438 16.46 -10.40 -13.71
N VAL A 439 16.47 -9.16 -13.22
CA VAL A 439 17.63 -8.43 -12.73
C VAL A 439 17.35 -7.92 -11.34
N THR A 440 18.32 -8.06 -10.44
CA THR A 440 18.31 -7.47 -9.10
C THR A 440 19.21 -6.25 -9.07
N ILE A 441 18.67 -5.13 -8.64
CA ILE A 441 19.39 -3.86 -8.44
C ILE A 441 19.51 -3.64 -6.94
N TYR A 442 20.72 -3.54 -6.43
CA TYR A 442 21.01 -3.18 -5.05
C TYR A 442 21.41 -1.72 -4.96
N GLY A 443 20.98 -1.05 -3.89
CA GLY A 443 21.26 0.36 -3.72
C GLY A 443 20.81 0.94 -2.40
N GLN A 444 20.54 2.24 -2.43
CA GLN A 444 19.99 3.01 -1.31
C GLN A 444 18.90 3.92 -1.87
N ASN A 445 17.85 4.14 -1.08
CA ASN A 445 16.74 5.02 -1.44
C ASN A 445 16.07 4.63 -2.78
N LEU A 446 16.05 3.34 -3.08
CA LEU A 446 15.48 2.83 -4.34
C LEU A 446 13.95 2.85 -4.32
N SER A 447 13.36 2.73 -3.14
CA SER A 447 11.94 2.89 -2.80
C SER A 447 11.83 3.32 -1.34
N VAL A 448 10.64 3.71 -0.88
CA VAL A 448 10.37 3.93 0.54
C VAL A 448 9.82 2.68 1.21
N ASP A 449 9.05 1.88 0.50
CA ASP A 449 8.42 0.66 1.00
C ASP A 449 9.04 -0.61 0.41
N SER A 450 8.68 -1.75 1.03
CA SER A 450 9.07 -3.08 0.55
C SER A 450 7.81 -3.83 0.16
N ARG A 451 7.58 -4.00 -1.16
CA ARG A 451 6.45 -4.77 -1.67
C ARG A 451 6.70 -5.43 -3.01
N LEU A 452 5.92 -6.44 -3.30
CA LEU A 452 5.74 -6.99 -4.64
C LEU A 452 4.67 -6.17 -5.39
N TRP A 453 4.54 -6.39 -6.70
CA TRP A 453 3.37 -5.91 -7.43
C TRP A 453 2.07 -6.57 -6.93
N TYR A 454 0.96 -5.86 -7.10
CA TYR A 454 -0.39 -6.37 -6.83
C TYR A 454 -1.15 -6.57 -8.13
N PRO A 455 -2.26 -7.33 -8.13
CA PRO A 455 -3.13 -7.44 -9.31
C PRO A 455 -3.58 -6.09 -9.87
N SER A 456 -3.71 -5.08 -9.02
CA SER A 456 -4.07 -3.71 -9.39
C SER A 456 -2.97 -2.93 -10.11
N ASP A 457 -1.71 -3.35 -10.02
CA ASP A 457 -0.60 -2.70 -10.73
C ASP A 457 -0.57 -3.09 -12.23
N PHE A 458 -1.31 -4.14 -12.62
CA PHE A 458 -1.34 -4.64 -13.99
C PHE A 458 -2.33 -3.86 -14.86
N ASN A 459 -1.95 -3.66 -16.13
CA ASN A 459 -2.85 -3.18 -17.17
C ASN A 459 -3.05 -4.32 -18.18
N GLY A 460 -4.11 -5.10 -18.01
CA GLY A 460 -4.36 -6.31 -18.78
C GLY A 460 -3.20 -7.31 -18.64
N ASN A 461 -2.58 -7.69 -19.77
CA ASN A 461 -1.44 -8.61 -19.81
C ASN A 461 -0.07 -7.90 -19.69
N GLN A 462 -0.05 -6.58 -19.50
CA GLN A 462 1.20 -5.83 -19.31
C GLN A 462 1.72 -6.00 -17.90
N LEU A 463 3.00 -6.34 -17.76
CA LEU A 463 3.69 -6.33 -16.47
C LEU A 463 3.88 -4.88 -16.00
N PRO A 464 3.73 -4.58 -14.68
CA PRO A 464 3.86 -3.25 -14.15
C PRO A 464 5.23 -2.64 -14.43
N GLN A 465 5.29 -1.46 -15.02
CA GLN A 465 6.52 -0.67 -15.21
C GLN A 465 6.69 0.41 -14.15
N TYR A 466 5.72 0.52 -13.27
CA TYR A 466 5.64 1.51 -12.21
C TYR A 466 5.07 0.83 -10.96
N VAL A 467 5.87 0.75 -9.91
CA VAL A 467 5.51 0.18 -8.63
C VAL A 467 6.04 1.13 -7.55
N ASP A 468 5.16 1.61 -6.69
CA ASP A 468 5.51 2.47 -5.56
C ASP A 468 6.37 3.68 -5.96
N ASN A 469 5.90 4.46 -6.93
CA ASN A 469 6.60 5.62 -7.51
C ASN A 469 8.01 5.33 -8.01
N THR A 470 8.32 4.05 -8.25
CA THR A 470 9.61 3.61 -8.76
C THR A 470 9.47 3.11 -10.17
N THR A 471 10.32 3.63 -11.05
CA THR A 471 10.52 3.14 -12.42
C THR A 471 11.99 2.82 -12.62
N VAL A 472 12.25 1.90 -13.52
CA VAL A 472 13.62 1.55 -13.92
C VAL A 472 13.71 1.56 -15.44
N THR A 473 14.78 2.14 -15.96
CA THR A 473 15.14 2.02 -17.39
C THR A 473 16.53 1.42 -17.53
N ILE A 474 16.71 0.63 -18.59
CA ILE A 474 18.02 0.15 -19.04
C ILE A 474 18.22 0.62 -20.48
N ASN A 475 19.24 1.42 -20.75
CA ASN A 475 19.46 2.11 -22.02
C ASN A 475 18.21 2.89 -22.49
N SER A 476 17.57 3.59 -21.56
CA SER A 476 16.31 4.34 -21.75
C SER A 476 15.07 3.50 -22.09
N LEU A 477 15.19 2.17 -22.15
CA LEU A 477 14.07 1.26 -22.35
C LEU A 477 13.44 0.90 -20.98
N PRO A 478 12.10 0.94 -20.82
CA PRO A 478 11.46 0.69 -19.54
C PRO A 478 11.54 -0.78 -19.15
N CYS A 479 11.76 -1.04 -17.87
CA CYS A 479 11.73 -2.36 -17.24
C CYS A 479 10.37 -2.61 -16.59
N ALA A 480 9.92 -3.86 -16.55
CA ALA A 480 8.85 -4.23 -15.64
C ALA A 480 9.41 -4.36 -14.21
N VAL A 481 8.70 -3.78 -13.23
CA VAL A 481 9.13 -3.74 -11.82
C VAL A 481 8.31 -4.78 -11.04
N TYR A 482 8.98 -5.77 -10.44
CA TYR A 482 8.35 -6.86 -9.69
C TYR A 482 8.34 -6.62 -8.18
N TYR A 483 9.51 -6.21 -7.66
CA TYR A 483 9.71 -5.98 -6.23
C TYR A 483 10.44 -4.65 -6.03
N VAL A 484 10.01 -3.92 -5.04
CA VAL A 484 10.66 -2.69 -4.59
C VAL A 484 10.96 -2.77 -3.09
N SER A 485 12.08 -2.18 -2.68
CA SER A 485 12.44 -1.89 -1.29
C SER A 485 13.46 -0.76 -1.25
N PRO A 486 13.75 -0.17 -0.08
CA PRO A 486 14.79 0.88 0.03
C PRO A 486 16.17 0.43 -0.44
N GLY A 487 16.47 -0.86 -0.34
CA GLY A 487 17.79 -1.43 -0.65
C GLY A 487 17.85 -2.29 -1.90
N GLN A 488 16.70 -2.70 -2.47
CA GLN A 488 16.66 -3.67 -3.55
C GLN A 488 15.47 -3.46 -4.48
N LEU A 489 15.69 -3.60 -5.78
CA LEU A 489 14.62 -3.76 -6.78
C LEU A 489 14.83 -5.06 -7.54
N ASN A 490 13.74 -5.76 -7.91
CA ASN A 490 13.77 -6.84 -8.89
C ASN A 490 12.96 -6.40 -10.11
N VAL A 491 13.62 -6.38 -11.26
CA VAL A 491 13.02 -5.90 -12.50
C VAL A 491 13.25 -6.88 -13.64
N GLN A 492 12.34 -6.92 -14.61
CA GLN A 492 12.59 -7.61 -15.86
C GLN A 492 13.28 -6.65 -16.84
N ALA A 493 14.46 -7.00 -17.31
CA ALA A 493 15.19 -6.24 -18.32
C ALA A 493 14.35 -6.09 -19.59
N PRO A 494 14.43 -4.96 -20.30
CA PRO A 494 13.63 -4.74 -21.50
C PRO A 494 13.99 -5.72 -22.62
N ALA A 495 13.05 -5.96 -23.53
CA ALA A 495 13.33 -6.66 -24.77
C ALA A 495 14.24 -5.83 -25.68
N GLY A 496 15.04 -6.51 -26.51
CA GLY A 496 15.90 -5.83 -27.50
C GLY A 496 17.16 -5.19 -26.92
N LEU A 497 17.54 -5.51 -25.68
CA LEU A 497 18.79 -5.03 -25.09
C LEU A 497 19.99 -5.66 -25.81
N ALA A 498 20.82 -4.83 -26.45
CA ALA A 498 22.04 -5.27 -27.12
C ALA A 498 23.14 -5.63 -26.11
N ALA A 499 24.00 -6.58 -26.46
CA ALA A 499 25.20 -6.89 -25.68
C ALA A 499 26.17 -5.69 -25.64
N GLY A 500 26.82 -5.49 -24.50
CA GLY A 500 27.73 -4.37 -24.25
C GLY A 500 27.37 -3.58 -23.00
N SER A 501 27.78 -2.31 -22.93
CA SER A 501 27.46 -1.44 -21.80
C SER A 501 25.96 -1.14 -21.72
N ALA A 502 25.38 -1.28 -20.53
CA ALA A 502 23.96 -1.02 -20.24
C ALA A 502 23.86 0.05 -19.14
N GLN A 503 23.20 1.16 -19.45
CA GLN A 503 23.00 2.28 -18.52
C GLN A 503 21.71 2.07 -17.74
N VAL A 504 21.82 1.82 -16.43
CA VAL A 504 20.69 1.57 -15.53
C VAL A 504 20.33 2.85 -14.78
N VAL A 505 19.09 3.30 -14.94
CA VAL A 505 18.54 4.46 -14.24
C VAL A 505 17.31 4.03 -13.44
N VAL A 506 17.37 4.25 -12.15
CA VAL A 506 16.24 4.13 -11.22
C VAL A 506 15.69 5.52 -10.96
N THR A 507 14.41 5.70 -11.16
CA THR A 507 13.71 6.93 -10.77
C THR A 507 12.72 6.60 -9.67
N HIS A 508 12.87 7.24 -8.53
CA HIS A 508 11.95 7.14 -7.39
C HIS A 508 11.50 8.54 -6.99
N ASN A 509 10.18 8.73 -6.89
CA ASN A 509 9.58 10.04 -6.56
C ASN A 509 10.09 11.19 -7.46
N GLY A 510 10.28 10.91 -8.75
CA GLY A 510 10.77 11.90 -9.72
C GLY A 510 12.26 12.23 -9.61
N GLN A 511 12.99 11.62 -8.65
CA GLN A 511 14.46 11.74 -8.56
C GLN A 511 15.14 10.53 -9.19
N SER A 512 16.14 10.76 -10.02
CA SER A 512 16.87 9.68 -10.70
C SER A 512 18.31 9.61 -10.19
N ASN A 513 18.84 8.38 -10.07
CA ASN A 513 20.28 8.20 -9.85
C ASN A 513 21.09 8.67 -11.06
N THR A 514 22.38 8.97 -10.86
CA THR A 514 23.33 9.02 -11.96
C THR A 514 23.40 7.63 -12.60
N ALA A 515 23.30 7.56 -13.94
CA ALA A 515 23.25 6.29 -14.65
C ALA A 515 24.37 5.33 -14.19
N PHE A 516 23.97 4.13 -13.77
CA PHE A 516 24.88 3.07 -13.35
C PHE A 516 25.25 2.20 -14.56
N SER A 517 26.54 2.03 -14.82
CA SER A 517 27.00 1.21 -15.93
C SER A 517 27.07 -0.26 -15.52
N ALA A 518 26.24 -1.08 -16.15
CA ALA A 518 26.23 -2.54 -16.05
C ALA A 518 26.66 -3.17 -17.39
N GLN A 519 26.84 -4.49 -17.42
CA GLN A 519 27.20 -5.23 -18.64
C GLN A 519 25.98 -6.04 -19.12
N ALA A 520 25.63 -5.91 -20.40
CA ALA A 520 24.64 -6.77 -21.05
C ALA A 520 25.32 -7.84 -21.92
N SER A 521 24.70 -9.03 -21.98
CA SER A 521 25.17 -10.15 -22.80
C SER A 521 24.03 -10.86 -23.53
N ALA A 522 24.35 -11.61 -24.58
CA ALA A 522 23.35 -12.40 -25.29
C ALA A 522 22.84 -13.59 -24.47
N THR A 523 23.70 -14.15 -23.62
CA THR A 523 23.37 -15.28 -22.73
C THR A 523 24.15 -15.17 -21.43
N ALA A 524 23.54 -15.56 -20.33
CA ALA A 524 24.14 -15.73 -19.00
C ALA A 524 23.26 -16.68 -18.19
N PRO A 525 23.27 -18.00 -18.51
CA PRO A 525 22.34 -18.96 -17.93
C PRO A 525 22.58 -19.10 -16.43
N GLY A 526 21.52 -19.18 -15.66
CA GLY A 526 21.55 -19.45 -14.23
C GLY A 526 20.38 -20.32 -13.82
N LEU A 527 20.55 -21.11 -12.76
CA LEU A 527 19.48 -21.87 -12.13
C LEU A 527 18.88 -21.10 -10.96
N PHE A 528 17.57 -21.15 -10.81
CA PHE A 528 16.93 -20.79 -9.55
C PHE A 528 17.35 -21.78 -8.47
N THR A 529 17.55 -21.27 -7.27
CA THR A 529 18.03 -22.05 -6.14
C THR A 529 17.28 -21.71 -4.87
N TYR A 530 17.28 -22.62 -3.92
CA TYR A 530 16.85 -22.37 -2.55
C TYR A 530 17.88 -22.95 -1.56
N ALA A 531 17.94 -22.36 -0.37
CA ALA A 531 18.88 -22.80 0.67
C ALA A 531 18.20 -23.81 1.60
N ALA A 532 18.88 -24.93 1.90
CA ALA A 532 18.48 -25.88 2.92
C ALA A 532 19.72 -26.49 3.54
N ASN A 533 19.83 -26.51 4.86
CA ASN A 533 20.95 -27.08 5.65
C ASN A 533 22.36 -26.66 5.19
N GLY A 534 22.52 -25.38 4.85
CA GLY A 534 23.79 -24.84 4.37
C GLY A 534 24.14 -25.19 2.93
N LEU A 535 23.24 -25.84 2.19
CA LEU A 535 23.40 -26.20 0.78
C LEU A 535 22.59 -25.22 -0.10
N THR A 536 23.08 -25.02 -1.33
CA THR A 536 22.37 -24.31 -2.39
C THR A 536 21.76 -25.36 -3.31
N LEU A 537 20.46 -25.64 -3.15
CA LEU A 537 19.74 -26.62 -3.93
C LEU A 537 19.16 -25.99 -5.19
N ALA A 538 19.20 -26.73 -6.32
CA ALA A 538 18.52 -26.32 -7.53
C ALA A 538 17.00 -26.31 -7.32
N ALA A 539 16.32 -25.28 -7.79
CA ALA A 539 14.86 -25.31 -7.94
C ALA A 539 14.49 -26.25 -9.10
N ALA A 540 14.22 -27.48 -8.74
CA ALA A 540 13.82 -28.53 -9.68
C ALA A 540 12.60 -29.28 -9.17
N GLN A 541 11.80 -29.81 -10.10
CA GLN A 541 10.61 -30.61 -9.80
C GLN A 541 10.69 -31.98 -10.49
N HIS A 542 10.15 -32.96 -9.81
CA HIS A 542 9.90 -34.26 -10.40
C HIS A 542 8.77 -34.14 -11.44
N THR A 543 9.00 -34.63 -12.66
CA THR A 543 8.01 -34.50 -13.74
C THR A 543 6.81 -35.43 -13.58
N THR A 544 6.88 -36.42 -12.68
CA THR A 544 5.84 -37.42 -12.44
C THR A 544 4.76 -36.97 -11.46
N ASP A 545 5.12 -36.24 -10.42
CA ASP A 545 4.22 -35.82 -9.33
C ASP A 545 4.32 -34.33 -8.97
N TYR A 546 5.19 -33.59 -9.67
CA TYR A 546 5.45 -32.16 -9.45
C TYR A 546 5.96 -31.79 -8.05
N SER A 547 6.38 -32.76 -7.25
CA SER A 547 7.05 -32.47 -5.97
C SER A 547 8.41 -31.82 -6.21
N THR A 548 8.84 -30.99 -5.26
CA THR A 548 10.15 -30.33 -5.35
C THR A 548 11.27 -31.32 -5.00
N VAL A 549 12.38 -31.23 -5.72
CA VAL A 549 13.58 -32.04 -5.44
C VAL A 549 14.26 -31.48 -4.18
N GLY A 550 14.35 -32.29 -3.13
CA GLY A 550 14.90 -31.89 -1.85
C GLY A 550 15.03 -33.05 -0.87
N VAL A 551 15.42 -32.78 0.38
CA VAL A 551 15.47 -33.77 1.44
C VAL A 551 14.27 -33.60 2.34
N THR A 552 13.41 -34.62 2.41
CA THR A 552 12.13 -34.55 3.16
C THR A 552 12.30 -34.17 4.63
N ALA A 553 13.37 -34.60 5.28
CA ALA A 553 13.68 -34.25 6.66
C ALA A 553 13.93 -32.74 6.85
N ASP A 554 14.42 -32.06 5.80
CA ASP A 554 14.83 -30.66 5.84
C ASP A 554 13.73 -29.72 5.33
N THR A 555 12.90 -30.22 4.38
CA THR A 555 11.84 -29.44 3.73
C THR A 555 10.65 -30.37 3.48
N PRO A 556 9.58 -30.30 4.27
CA PRO A 556 8.37 -31.11 4.09
C PRO A 556 7.80 -30.97 2.68
N GLY A 557 7.38 -32.09 2.08
CA GLY A 557 6.81 -32.12 0.71
C GLY A 557 7.85 -32.19 -0.41
N THR A 558 9.13 -32.33 -0.07
CA THR A 558 10.21 -32.60 -1.05
C THR A 558 10.63 -34.07 -0.99
N ARG A 559 11.26 -34.54 -2.06
CA ARG A 559 11.95 -35.85 -2.08
C ARG A 559 13.25 -35.80 -2.89
N PRO A 560 14.23 -36.67 -2.57
CA PRO A 560 15.45 -36.78 -3.36
C PRO A 560 15.17 -37.30 -4.77
N ALA A 561 16.04 -36.95 -5.70
CA ALA A 561 16.04 -37.47 -7.05
C ALA A 561 16.49 -38.96 -7.09
N THR A 562 16.03 -39.71 -8.10
CA THR A 562 16.46 -41.07 -8.36
C THR A 562 17.11 -41.20 -9.73
N PRO A 563 18.14 -42.03 -9.92
CA PRO A 563 18.70 -42.29 -11.23
C PRO A 563 17.64 -42.81 -12.22
N GLY A 564 17.62 -42.25 -13.42
CA GLY A 564 16.69 -42.62 -14.50
C GLY A 564 15.41 -41.74 -14.55
N GLU A 565 15.06 -41.00 -13.50
CA GLU A 565 13.91 -40.09 -13.57
C GLU A 565 14.26 -38.80 -14.31
N VAL A 566 13.20 -38.12 -14.79
CA VAL A 566 13.31 -36.82 -15.45
C VAL A 566 12.94 -35.73 -14.47
N LEU A 567 13.81 -34.74 -14.31
CA LEU A 567 13.59 -33.55 -13.51
C LEU A 567 13.42 -32.31 -14.40
N ALA A 568 12.50 -31.42 -14.05
CA ALA A 568 12.35 -30.11 -14.62
C ALA A 568 13.15 -29.10 -13.81
N PHE A 569 14.23 -28.56 -14.37
CA PHE A 569 15.04 -27.50 -13.78
C PHE A 569 14.56 -26.14 -14.26
N TYR A 570 14.51 -25.16 -13.37
CA TYR A 570 14.08 -23.80 -13.68
C TYR A 570 15.24 -22.82 -13.60
N GLY A 571 15.29 -21.88 -14.55
CA GLY A 571 16.39 -20.93 -14.64
C GLY A 571 16.03 -19.67 -15.43
N GLY A 572 17.03 -18.81 -15.60
CA GLY A 572 16.94 -17.56 -16.35
C GLY A 572 18.18 -17.31 -17.20
N GLY A 573 18.11 -16.33 -18.11
CA GLY A 573 19.26 -15.85 -18.86
C GLY A 573 19.78 -16.79 -19.95
N PHE A 574 19.07 -17.85 -20.31
CA PHE A 574 19.49 -18.78 -21.37
C PHE A 574 19.53 -18.13 -22.75
N ALA A 575 18.61 -17.20 -23.01
CA ALA A 575 18.55 -16.45 -24.26
C ALA A 575 17.77 -15.14 -24.05
N PRO A 576 17.87 -14.17 -24.98
CA PRO A 576 16.94 -13.05 -25.04
C PRO A 576 15.50 -13.52 -25.09
N ALA A 577 14.63 -12.90 -24.29
CA ALA A 577 13.23 -13.24 -24.19
C ALA A 577 12.34 -12.00 -24.37
N ALA A 578 11.06 -12.22 -24.67
CA ALA A 578 10.06 -11.16 -24.62
C ALA A 578 9.96 -10.60 -23.19
N ALA A 579 9.70 -9.30 -23.08
CA ALA A 579 9.62 -8.61 -21.80
C ALA A 579 8.37 -7.74 -21.70
N GLY A 580 8.01 -7.38 -20.49
CA GLY A 580 6.95 -6.42 -20.19
C GLY A 580 5.52 -6.96 -20.35
N GLN A 581 5.33 -8.25 -20.52
CA GLN A 581 4.00 -8.85 -20.65
C GLN A 581 3.95 -10.28 -20.10
N ILE A 582 2.75 -10.72 -19.71
CA ILE A 582 2.46 -12.11 -19.37
C ILE A 582 2.52 -12.92 -20.67
N LEU A 583 3.33 -13.98 -20.68
CA LEU A 583 3.44 -14.85 -21.85
C LEU A 583 2.31 -15.89 -21.86
N ASN A 584 1.66 -16.04 -23.01
CA ASN A 584 0.67 -17.09 -23.27
C ASN A 584 1.33 -18.20 -24.10
N GLY A 585 1.61 -19.33 -23.45
CA GLY A 585 2.20 -20.52 -24.10
C GLY A 585 3.71 -20.61 -23.95
N ASN A 586 4.25 -21.77 -24.31
CA ASN A 586 5.66 -22.10 -24.20
C ASN A 586 6.33 -22.03 -25.59
N SER A 587 7.58 -21.63 -25.63
CA SER A 587 8.40 -21.67 -26.83
C SER A 587 9.73 -22.40 -26.57
N THR A 588 10.18 -23.18 -27.56
CA THR A 588 11.45 -23.90 -27.48
C THR A 588 12.56 -23.04 -28.06
N LEU A 589 13.68 -22.95 -27.34
CA LEU A 589 14.87 -22.27 -27.84
C LEU A 589 15.61 -23.16 -28.88
N PRO A 590 16.31 -22.54 -29.85
CA PRO A 590 17.13 -23.29 -30.82
C PRO A 590 18.38 -23.88 -30.12
N GLY A 591 18.82 -25.05 -30.53
CA GLY A 591 20.00 -25.72 -29.97
C GLY A 591 19.67 -26.58 -28.72
N ALA A 592 20.51 -27.56 -28.51
CA ALA A 592 20.38 -28.45 -27.35
C ALA A 592 21.33 -28.03 -26.21
N PRO A 593 20.86 -27.95 -24.95
CA PRO A 593 21.76 -27.78 -23.82
C PRO A 593 22.54 -29.07 -23.56
N THR A 594 23.70 -28.93 -22.95
CA THR A 594 24.40 -30.05 -22.30
C THR A 594 24.29 -29.93 -20.79
N ALA A 595 24.27 -31.06 -20.08
CA ALA A 595 24.16 -31.05 -18.63
C ALA A 595 25.06 -32.12 -18.00
N THR A 596 25.49 -31.86 -16.77
CA THR A 596 26.14 -32.86 -15.91
C THR A 596 25.46 -32.86 -14.54
N ILE A 597 25.35 -34.06 -13.95
CA ILE A 597 24.94 -34.24 -12.54
C ILE A 597 26.01 -35.15 -11.89
N GLY A 598 26.61 -34.68 -10.79
CA GLY A 598 27.72 -35.39 -10.18
C GLY A 598 28.97 -35.47 -11.08
N GLY A 599 29.13 -34.58 -12.04
CA GLY A 599 30.16 -34.62 -13.07
C GLY A 599 29.90 -35.65 -14.20
N ILE A 600 28.84 -36.44 -14.10
CA ILE A 600 28.45 -37.42 -15.13
C ILE A 600 27.54 -36.70 -16.17
N PRO A 601 27.80 -36.88 -17.49
CA PRO A 601 26.92 -36.38 -18.53
C PRO A 601 25.47 -36.86 -18.34
N ALA A 602 24.53 -35.92 -18.38
CA ALA A 602 23.09 -36.14 -18.23
C ALA A 602 22.37 -35.78 -19.52
N GLN A 603 21.38 -36.59 -19.89
CA GLN A 603 20.55 -36.28 -21.07
C GLN A 603 19.65 -35.10 -20.74
N ALA A 604 19.88 -34.00 -21.43
CA ALA A 604 19.04 -32.82 -21.38
C ALA A 604 18.19 -32.70 -22.63
N THR A 605 16.96 -32.21 -22.48
CA THR A 605 16.08 -31.86 -23.61
C THR A 605 16.33 -30.40 -24.01
N SER A 606 15.44 -29.86 -24.85
CA SER A 606 15.49 -28.45 -25.23
C SER A 606 15.28 -27.52 -24.03
N VAL A 607 15.74 -26.29 -24.17
CA VAL A 607 15.39 -25.19 -23.27
C VAL A 607 14.06 -24.61 -23.67
N TYR A 608 13.11 -24.53 -22.76
CA TYR A 608 11.77 -23.98 -22.98
C TYR A 608 11.61 -22.65 -22.26
N LEU A 609 11.19 -21.60 -22.97
CA LEU A 609 10.69 -20.38 -22.34
C LEU A 609 9.23 -20.64 -21.92
N ILE A 610 8.96 -20.66 -20.62
CA ILE A 610 7.66 -21.02 -20.03
C ILE A 610 6.94 -19.88 -19.32
N GLY A 611 7.59 -18.74 -19.20
CA GLY A 611 7.06 -17.54 -18.56
C GLY A 611 7.96 -16.34 -18.82
N ALA A 612 7.58 -15.17 -18.37
CA ALA A 612 8.36 -13.94 -18.53
C ALA A 612 9.78 -14.10 -17.93
N GLY A 613 10.79 -14.28 -18.78
CA GLY A 613 12.19 -14.50 -18.38
C GLY A 613 12.44 -15.81 -17.62
N LEU A 614 11.48 -16.72 -17.61
CA LEU A 614 11.56 -18.03 -16.93
C LEU A 614 11.73 -19.14 -17.95
N PHE A 615 12.79 -19.94 -17.76
CA PHE A 615 13.12 -21.06 -18.62
C PHE A 615 13.06 -22.38 -17.86
N GLN A 616 12.74 -23.45 -18.57
CA GLN A 616 12.73 -24.82 -18.08
C GLN A 616 13.65 -25.69 -18.93
N VAL A 617 14.42 -26.57 -18.28
CA VAL A 617 15.21 -27.63 -18.92
C VAL A 617 14.89 -28.95 -18.25
N ASN A 618 14.48 -29.95 -19.01
CA ASN A 618 14.23 -31.30 -18.49
C ASN A 618 15.49 -32.14 -18.64
N ILE A 619 15.94 -32.74 -17.53
CA ILE A 619 17.18 -33.51 -17.47
C ILE A 619 16.90 -34.88 -16.86
N THR A 620 17.34 -35.95 -17.53
CA THR A 620 17.32 -37.29 -16.98
C THR A 620 18.50 -37.46 -16.01
N VAL A 621 18.21 -37.85 -14.78
CA VAL A 621 19.23 -38.09 -13.73
C VAL A 621 20.10 -39.28 -14.14
N PRO A 622 21.42 -39.11 -14.35
CA PRO A 622 22.29 -40.22 -14.69
C PRO A 622 22.54 -41.13 -13.47
N ARG A 623 23.16 -42.28 -13.68
CA ARG A 623 23.61 -43.13 -12.57
C ARG A 623 24.78 -42.45 -11.85
N VAL A 624 24.49 -41.84 -10.71
CA VAL A 624 25.46 -41.20 -9.82
C VAL A 624 25.32 -41.77 -8.42
N SER A 625 26.35 -41.56 -7.58
CA SER A 625 26.30 -41.93 -6.18
C SER A 625 25.19 -41.21 -5.42
N ALA A 626 24.66 -41.83 -4.37
CA ALA A 626 23.72 -41.13 -3.47
C ALA A 626 24.43 -39.95 -2.77
N GLY A 627 23.65 -38.94 -2.41
CA GLY A 627 24.12 -37.70 -1.78
C GLY A 627 23.88 -36.46 -2.62
N ASN A 628 24.45 -35.33 -2.23
CA ASN A 628 24.30 -34.06 -2.89
C ASN A 628 25.18 -33.97 -4.13
N GLN A 629 24.56 -34.01 -5.29
CA GLN A 629 25.25 -34.06 -6.58
C GLN A 629 25.23 -32.67 -7.27
N PRO A 630 26.40 -32.11 -7.64
CA PRO A 630 26.49 -30.87 -8.36
C PRO A 630 25.79 -30.94 -9.71
N VAL A 631 25.08 -29.87 -10.08
CA VAL A 631 24.37 -29.74 -11.37
C VAL A 631 24.95 -28.55 -12.13
N VAL A 632 25.32 -28.82 -13.38
CA VAL A 632 25.73 -27.77 -14.32
C VAL A 632 24.99 -27.97 -15.64
N ILE A 633 24.38 -26.89 -16.14
CA ILE A 633 23.75 -26.84 -17.46
C ILE A 633 24.54 -25.84 -18.30
N THR A 634 24.93 -26.22 -19.50
CA THR A 634 25.64 -25.39 -20.45
C THR A 634 24.78 -25.15 -21.69
N TYR A 635 24.60 -23.90 -22.06
CA TYR A 635 23.86 -23.50 -23.25
C TYR A 635 24.60 -22.40 -23.99
N ASN A 636 24.77 -22.56 -25.31
CA ASN A 636 25.57 -21.66 -26.16
C ASN A 636 26.96 -21.34 -25.60
N GLY A 637 27.64 -22.36 -25.03
CA GLY A 637 29.00 -22.23 -24.49
C GLY A 637 29.08 -21.53 -23.12
N GLN A 638 27.96 -21.14 -22.53
CA GLN A 638 27.89 -20.55 -21.19
C GLN A 638 27.28 -21.54 -20.21
N SER A 639 27.86 -21.65 -19.00
CA SER A 639 27.40 -22.59 -17.96
C SER A 639 26.67 -21.85 -16.84
N THR A 640 25.73 -22.54 -16.23
CA THR A 640 25.07 -22.07 -14.99
C THR A 640 26.08 -21.97 -13.85
N GLN A 641 25.73 -21.24 -12.79
CA GLN A 641 26.56 -21.02 -11.63
C GLN A 641 27.03 -22.32 -10.97
N SER A 642 28.22 -22.33 -10.42
CA SER A 642 28.77 -23.44 -9.63
C SER A 642 28.14 -23.52 -8.22
N GLY A 643 28.36 -24.66 -7.53
CA GLY A 643 27.89 -24.87 -6.16
C GLY A 643 26.42 -25.21 -6.00
N VAL A 644 25.69 -25.33 -7.08
CA VAL A 644 24.28 -25.77 -7.08
C VAL A 644 24.24 -27.30 -7.08
N VAL A 645 23.45 -27.88 -6.18
CA VAL A 645 23.34 -29.34 -6.04
C VAL A 645 21.90 -29.82 -6.05
N ILE A 646 21.70 -31.12 -6.30
CA ILE A 646 20.47 -31.85 -6.00
C ILE A 646 20.78 -33.05 -5.11
N PRO A 647 19.93 -33.41 -4.14
CA PRO A 647 20.03 -34.64 -3.41
C PRO A 647 19.58 -35.81 -4.32
N VAL A 648 20.40 -36.87 -4.37
CA VAL A 648 20.12 -38.10 -5.11
C VAL A 648 20.15 -39.28 -4.16
N THR A 649 19.17 -40.17 -4.27
CA THR A 649 19.14 -41.45 -3.51
C THR A 649 19.59 -42.62 -4.39
N THR A 650 19.96 -43.74 -3.77
CA THR A 650 20.15 -45.01 -4.50
C THR A 650 18.80 -45.53 -5.01
N GLN A 651 18.81 -46.19 -6.16
CA GLN A 651 17.65 -46.98 -6.62
C GLN A 651 17.28 -48.06 -5.61
#